data_6fea402846e56ae213530d21f741fa97
#
_entry.id   6fea402846e56ae213530d21f741fa97
#
_cell.length_a   1.000
_cell.length_b   1.000
_cell.length_c   1.000
_cell.angle_alpha   90.00
_cell.angle_beta   90.00
_cell.angle_gamma   90.00
#
_symmetry.space_group_name_H-M   'P 1'
#
loop_
_entity.id
_entity.type
_entity.pdbx_description
1 polymer ?
#
loop_
_entity_poly.entity_id
_entity_poly.type
_entity_poly.pdbx_seq_one_letter_code
_entity_poly.pdbx_strand_id
1 'polypeptide(L)'
;MAELLLEIFSEEIPARMQARAAEDLARLLGDGLKAQALNAARIEAHAGPRRIVVVADGLPEAQPESSEERKGPQVGAPDGAIQGFLKASGLSSLDKAEVRELPKGKFYFAVIKRPGRETAVVLKEIIEAALPQLPWPKSMRWSDNPTRWVRPVQGILCLFGGKVVTVAFAGRTAGDETCGHRFLAPATIKVKDFADYRDKLAKANVLVEAAARTKVIVTELAKLATAEKLTVQDDPGLLAEVTGLVEWPVPLLGTIDAAFMDVPAEVLTSAMRKHQKYFSLNTAAGKLANRFGVIANMTTADRGAAIVAGNERVLRARLSDAKFFWVQDRKEKLESRVEKLKERVFHAKLGTVFDKVDRMGPLSEWLERSVPGAKDSRRAAYLAKADLSTGMVGEFPDLQGIMGRYYALHDGEAAAVADAVAQHYSPLGPQDRCPSAPVSVVVALADKIDSLVGFFAINEKPTGSKDPFALRRAALGIIRLILENKLRLPLLAALEYALGAYDANADKEKVARELLDFFADRLKVQLKEAGVRHDLVSAVFALGNEDDLLRLMARVEALAAFLATDDGANLLVAYRRAANIVRIEEKKDNASYKGDVKASDLGAPEADVLLKALAAAETQVDAALAKEDFVAAMGALAALRRPVDAFFDQVTVNTDQPAQRKARLGLLARIAATTGRVADFAQIEG
;
A
#
# COMPACT_ATOMS: atom_id res chain seq x y z
N MET A 1 -3.57 -18.92 36.41
CA MET A 1 -3.54 -18.01 35.26
C MET A 1 -4.93 -17.40 35.14
N ALA A 2 -5.02 -16.09 34.95
CA ALA A 2 -6.27 -15.35 34.98
C ALA A 2 -6.52 -14.62 33.66
N GLU A 3 -7.79 -14.29 33.38
CA GLU A 3 -8.26 -13.50 32.26
C GLU A 3 -8.33 -12.03 32.64
N LEU A 4 -7.85 -11.13 31.77
CA LEU A 4 -8.17 -9.71 31.76
C LEU A 4 -9.33 -9.48 30.79
N LEU A 5 -10.38 -8.83 31.26
CA LEU A 5 -11.46 -8.28 30.43
C LEU A 5 -11.50 -6.76 30.62
N LEU A 6 -11.28 -6.01 29.53
CA LEU A 6 -11.37 -4.54 29.49
C LEU A 6 -12.41 -4.14 28.45
N GLU A 7 -13.41 -3.35 28.86
CA GLU A 7 -14.33 -2.64 27.95
C GLU A 7 -14.19 -1.13 28.14
N ILE A 8 -14.08 -0.39 27.04
CA ILE A 8 -14.31 1.06 27.01
C ILE A 8 -15.65 1.29 26.30
N PHE A 9 -16.65 1.69 27.07
CA PHE A 9 -17.99 1.98 26.59
C PHE A 9 -18.14 3.47 26.31
N SER A 10 -18.61 3.84 25.10
CA SER A 10 -18.68 5.23 24.65
C SER A 10 -19.94 5.50 23.83
N GLU A 11 -20.09 6.74 23.37
CA GLU A 11 -21.01 7.06 22.26
C GLU A 11 -20.48 6.50 20.94
N GLU A 12 -21.28 6.59 19.86
CA GLU A 12 -21.08 5.86 18.61
C GLU A 12 -19.72 6.14 17.93
N ILE A 13 -18.87 5.13 17.91
CA ILE A 13 -17.55 5.12 17.25
C ILE A 13 -17.77 4.94 15.75
N PRO A 14 -17.23 5.81 14.89
CA PRO A 14 -17.34 5.62 13.44
C PRO A 14 -16.82 4.26 12.98
N ALA A 15 -17.60 3.54 12.17
CA ALA A 15 -17.30 2.17 11.75
C ALA A 15 -15.87 2.01 11.21
N ARG A 16 -15.42 2.94 10.36
CA ARG A 16 -14.07 2.95 9.76
C ARG A 16 -12.90 3.03 10.76
N MET A 17 -13.18 3.41 12.01
CA MET A 17 -12.15 3.55 13.05
C MET A 17 -12.10 2.35 13.99
N GLN A 18 -13.14 1.51 14.02
CA GLN A 18 -13.33 0.47 15.02
C GLN A 18 -12.25 -0.61 14.97
N ALA A 19 -12.04 -1.24 13.81
CA ALA A 19 -11.09 -2.36 13.67
C ALA A 19 -9.68 -1.92 14.07
N ARG A 20 -9.21 -0.81 13.50
CA ARG A 20 -7.88 -0.29 13.82
C ARG A 20 -7.72 0.11 15.28
N ALA A 21 -8.75 0.70 15.89
CA ALA A 21 -8.69 1.07 17.29
C ALA A 21 -8.61 -0.16 18.21
N ALA A 22 -9.33 -1.25 17.87
CA ALA A 22 -9.23 -2.51 18.58
C ALA A 22 -7.82 -3.11 18.48
N GLU A 23 -7.25 -3.18 17.27
CA GLU A 23 -5.89 -3.67 17.01
C GLU A 23 -4.84 -2.83 17.73
N ASP A 24 -4.91 -1.50 17.64
CA ASP A 24 -3.97 -0.59 18.29
C ASP A 24 -4.04 -0.71 19.82
N LEU A 25 -5.24 -0.85 20.41
CA LEU A 25 -5.39 -1.04 21.85
C LEU A 25 -4.83 -2.39 22.30
N ALA A 26 -5.12 -3.47 21.57
CA ALA A 26 -4.55 -4.79 21.85
C ALA A 26 -3.01 -4.79 21.79
N ARG A 27 -2.45 -4.11 20.79
CA ARG A 27 -1.01 -3.95 20.62
C ARG A 27 -0.39 -3.15 21.79
N LEU A 28 -0.97 -1.99 22.14
CA LEU A 28 -0.48 -1.16 23.24
C LEU A 28 -0.48 -1.92 24.58
N LEU A 29 -1.56 -2.67 24.85
CA LEU A 29 -1.64 -3.51 26.05
C LEU A 29 -0.64 -4.66 25.99
N GLY A 30 -0.50 -5.33 24.84
CA GLY A 30 0.49 -6.40 24.65
C GLY A 30 1.93 -5.94 24.83
N ASP A 31 2.28 -4.76 24.30
CA ASP A 31 3.60 -4.14 24.49
C ASP A 31 3.83 -3.77 25.95
N GLY A 32 2.81 -3.19 26.61
CA GLY A 32 2.85 -2.86 28.05
C GLY A 32 3.04 -4.11 28.92
N LEU A 33 2.30 -5.18 28.64
CA LEU A 33 2.44 -6.46 29.35
C LEU A 33 3.85 -7.05 29.20
N LYS A 34 4.38 -7.10 27.97
CA LYS A 34 5.76 -7.58 27.70
C LYS A 34 6.80 -6.76 28.43
N ALA A 35 6.67 -5.43 28.43
CA ALA A 35 7.58 -4.53 29.13
C ALA A 35 7.61 -4.77 30.66
N GLN A 36 6.54 -5.33 31.20
CA GLN A 36 6.39 -5.68 32.62
C GLN A 36 6.64 -7.18 32.89
N ALA A 37 7.20 -7.91 31.95
CA ALA A 37 7.43 -9.36 32.01
C ALA A 37 6.15 -10.18 32.31
N LEU A 38 5.00 -9.67 31.90
CA LEU A 38 3.72 -10.36 31.92
C LEU A 38 3.41 -10.86 30.49
N ASN A 39 3.33 -12.18 30.32
CA ASN A 39 3.04 -12.79 29.03
C ASN A 39 1.61 -13.34 29.03
N ALA A 40 0.77 -12.76 28.19
CA ALA A 40 -0.54 -13.33 27.90
C ALA A 40 -0.37 -14.49 26.89
N ALA A 41 -1.13 -15.56 27.09
CA ALA A 41 -1.18 -16.68 26.15
C ALA A 41 -1.90 -16.26 24.85
N ARG A 42 -2.89 -15.37 24.96
CA ARG A 42 -3.70 -14.83 23.86
C ARG A 42 -4.19 -13.44 24.20
N ILE A 43 -4.20 -12.54 23.21
CA ILE A 43 -4.85 -11.23 23.31
C ILE A 43 -5.82 -11.12 22.12
N GLU A 44 -7.08 -10.88 22.42
CA GLU A 44 -8.15 -10.63 21.45
C GLU A 44 -8.73 -9.23 21.66
N ALA A 45 -9.18 -8.61 20.58
CA ALA A 45 -9.87 -7.35 20.64
C ALA A 45 -11.12 -7.35 19.75
N HIS A 46 -12.17 -6.73 20.25
CA HIS A 46 -13.44 -6.58 19.56
C HIS A 46 -13.86 -5.11 19.59
N ALA A 47 -14.49 -4.67 18.50
CA ALA A 47 -15.08 -3.35 18.45
C ALA A 47 -16.48 -3.37 17.86
N GLY A 48 -17.29 -2.47 18.35
CA GLY A 48 -18.64 -2.22 17.87
C GLY A 48 -18.95 -0.72 17.87
N PRO A 49 -20.20 -0.36 17.57
CA PRO A 49 -20.61 1.05 17.52
C PRO A 49 -20.30 1.82 18.81
N ARG A 50 -20.45 1.18 19.98
CA ARG A 50 -20.37 1.87 21.28
C ARG A 50 -19.32 1.32 22.21
N ARG A 51 -18.53 0.32 21.81
CA ARG A 51 -17.56 -0.33 22.70
C ARG A 51 -16.33 -0.83 21.98
N ILE A 52 -15.20 -0.78 22.71
CA ILE A 52 -13.97 -1.48 22.37
C ILE A 52 -13.67 -2.39 23.54
N VAL A 53 -13.41 -3.66 23.24
CA VAL A 53 -13.18 -4.71 24.23
C VAL A 53 -11.83 -5.35 23.94
N VAL A 54 -11.03 -5.55 25.00
CA VAL A 54 -9.81 -6.35 24.91
C VAL A 54 -9.87 -7.44 25.97
N VAL A 55 -9.54 -8.67 25.53
CA VAL A 55 -9.44 -9.84 26.39
C VAL A 55 -8.02 -10.35 26.32
N ALA A 56 -7.37 -10.58 27.46
CA ALA A 56 -6.06 -11.19 27.52
C ALA A 56 -6.07 -12.40 28.46
N ASP A 57 -5.82 -13.57 27.89
CA ASP A 57 -5.88 -14.85 28.60
C ASP A 57 -4.50 -15.29 29.09
N GLY A 58 -4.49 -16.08 30.14
CA GLY A 58 -3.30 -16.77 30.59
C GLY A 58 -2.30 -15.90 31.35
N LEU A 59 -2.73 -14.77 31.89
CA LEU A 59 -1.88 -13.91 32.71
C LEU A 59 -1.62 -14.52 34.11
N PRO A 60 -0.38 -14.42 34.64
CA PRO A 60 -0.07 -14.83 36.01
C PRO A 60 -0.71 -13.84 37.02
N GLU A 61 -0.96 -14.27 38.25
CA GLU A 61 -1.53 -13.41 39.32
C GLU A 61 -0.55 -12.37 39.84
N ALA A 62 0.77 -12.64 39.69
CA ALA A 62 1.85 -11.72 40.03
C ALA A 62 2.95 -11.77 38.99
N GLN A 63 3.71 -10.68 38.86
CA GLN A 63 4.95 -10.67 38.08
C GLN A 63 5.93 -11.71 38.60
N PRO A 64 6.74 -12.34 37.73
CA PRO A 64 7.85 -13.17 38.20
C PRO A 64 8.84 -12.34 39.04
N GLU A 65 9.43 -12.95 40.03
CA GLU A 65 10.54 -12.31 40.75
C GLU A 65 11.66 -11.96 39.75
N SER A 66 12.11 -10.73 39.80
CA SER A 66 13.24 -10.28 38.99
C SER A 66 14.49 -10.17 39.83
N SER A 67 15.60 -10.69 39.32
CA SER A 67 16.92 -10.49 39.89
C SER A 67 17.74 -9.61 38.95
N GLU A 68 18.12 -8.44 39.38
CA GLU A 68 19.05 -7.55 38.67
C GLU A 68 20.44 -7.76 39.24
N GLU A 69 21.39 -8.23 38.41
CA GLU A 69 22.79 -8.33 38.81
C GLU A 69 23.51 -7.03 38.44
N ARG A 70 24.10 -6.39 39.42
CA ARG A 70 24.90 -5.19 39.22
C ARG A 70 26.34 -5.46 39.59
N LYS A 71 27.23 -5.39 38.61
CA LYS A 71 28.67 -5.47 38.83
C LYS A 71 29.16 -4.23 39.56
N GLY A 72 29.84 -4.43 40.66
CA GLY A 72 30.49 -3.43 41.48
C GLY A 72 31.99 -3.28 41.22
N PRO A 73 32.67 -2.53 42.08
CA PRO A 73 34.09 -2.34 42.02
C PRO A 73 34.87 -3.64 42.36
N GLN A 74 36.17 -3.64 42.08
CA GLN A 74 37.04 -4.72 42.43
C GLN A 74 37.25 -4.80 43.97
N VAL A 75 37.43 -5.99 44.48
CA VAL A 75 37.74 -6.18 45.91
C VAL A 75 39.02 -5.43 46.27
N GLY A 76 38.96 -4.58 47.31
CA GLY A 76 40.05 -3.69 47.68
C GLY A 76 40.03 -2.31 47.00
N ALA A 77 38.97 -1.97 46.27
CA ALA A 77 38.81 -0.65 45.69
C ALA A 77 38.63 0.45 46.78
N PRO A 78 38.92 1.73 46.46
CA PRO A 78 38.76 2.85 47.41
C PRO A 78 37.35 2.97 47.93
N ASP A 79 37.22 3.45 49.18
CA ASP A 79 35.93 3.59 49.89
C ASP A 79 34.88 4.38 49.10
N GLY A 80 35.27 5.42 48.37
CA GLY A 80 34.33 6.18 47.51
C GLY A 80 33.67 5.36 46.40
N ALA A 81 34.38 4.38 45.80
CA ALA A 81 33.82 3.49 44.80
C ALA A 81 32.88 2.45 45.45
N ILE A 82 33.23 1.98 46.64
CA ILE A 82 32.40 1.06 47.44
C ILE A 82 31.09 1.74 47.84
N GLN A 83 31.16 2.95 48.41
CA GLN A 83 29.98 3.72 48.78
C GLN A 83 29.09 4.04 47.62
N GLY A 84 29.67 4.41 46.43
CA GLY A 84 28.94 4.62 45.20
C GLY A 84 28.22 3.34 44.75
N PHE A 85 28.83 2.18 44.83
CA PHE A 85 28.22 0.89 44.52
C PHE A 85 27.08 0.53 45.48
N LEU A 86 27.30 0.66 46.81
CA LEU A 86 26.29 0.38 47.83
C LEU A 86 25.06 1.27 47.61
N LYS A 87 25.27 2.57 47.43
CA LYS A 87 24.18 3.52 47.15
C LYS A 87 23.41 3.21 45.86
N ALA A 88 24.15 2.84 44.80
CA ALA A 88 23.54 2.55 43.51
C ALA A 88 22.84 1.18 43.47
N SER A 89 23.25 0.23 44.32
CA SER A 89 22.65 -1.11 44.43
C SER A 89 21.59 -1.21 45.55
N GLY A 90 21.44 -0.17 46.39
CA GLY A 90 20.55 -0.19 47.53
C GLY A 90 20.96 -1.13 48.68
N LEU A 91 22.21 -1.60 48.65
CA LEU A 91 22.76 -2.49 49.67
C LEU A 91 23.20 -1.68 50.90
N SER A 92 22.88 -2.18 52.09
CA SER A 92 23.23 -1.53 53.34
C SER A 92 24.69 -1.79 53.76
N SER A 93 25.32 -2.87 53.23
CA SER A 93 26.72 -3.23 53.51
C SER A 93 27.27 -4.16 52.43
N LEU A 94 28.63 -4.27 52.35
CA LEU A 94 29.32 -5.17 51.39
C LEU A 94 29.08 -6.66 51.68
N ASP A 95 28.74 -7.02 52.92
CA ASP A 95 28.50 -8.43 53.31
C ASP A 95 27.27 -9.01 52.55
N LYS A 96 26.45 -8.16 52.00
CA LYS A 96 25.28 -8.53 51.19
C LYS A 96 25.60 -8.63 49.71
N ALA A 97 26.82 -8.29 49.28
CA ALA A 97 27.29 -8.42 47.90
C ALA A 97 28.03 -9.76 47.71
N GLU A 98 27.77 -10.43 46.59
CA GLU A 98 28.54 -11.63 46.22
C GLU A 98 29.89 -11.22 45.64
N VAL A 99 30.94 -11.94 46.03
CA VAL A 99 32.26 -11.79 45.41
C VAL A 99 32.42 -12.84 44.34
N ARG A 100 32.63 -12.42 43.09
CA ARG A 100 32.87 -13.34 41.96
C ARG A 100 34.21 -13.07 41.32
N GLU A 101 34.92 -14.16 40.97
CA GLU A 101 36.20 -14.12 40.31
C GLU A 101 36.00 -14.01 38.78
N LEU A 102 36.58 -12.98 38.19
CA LEU A 102 36.60 -12.74 36.74
C LEU A 102 38.05 -12.75 36.27
N PRO A 103 38.33 -12.86 34.93
CA PRO A 103 39.70 -12.85 34.39
C PRO A 103 40.56 -11.64 34.80
N LYS A 104 39.91 -10.54 35.23
CA LYS A 104 40.58 -9.29 35.69
C LYS A 104 40.62 -9.13 37.20
N GLY A 105 40.28 -10.18 37.97
CA GLY A 105 40.31 -10.15 39.45
C GLY A 105 38.91 -10.35 40.10
N LYS A 106 38.86 -10.21 41.42
CA LYS A 106 37.62 -10.38 42.21
C LYS A 106 36.83 -9.10 42.24
N PHE A 107 35.52 -9.18 41.96
CA PHE A 107 34.59 -8.05 41.92
C PHE A 107 33.38 -8.31 42.80
N TYR A 108 32.83 -7.25 43.36
CA TYR A 108 31.57 -7.30 44.06
C TYR A 108 30.41 -7.34 43.05
N PHE A 109 29.39 -8.14 43.36
CA PHE A 109 28.12 -8.21 42.60
C PHE A 109 26.96 -8.04 43.56
N ALA A 110 26.07 -7.11 43.26
CA ALA A 110 24.82 -6.98 43.94
C ALA A 110 23.75 -7.75 43.18
N VAL A 111 23.14 -8.74 43.80
CA VAL A 111 21.97 -9.45 43.30
C VAL A 111 20.73 -8.80 43.97
N ILE A 112 20.09 -7.90 43.26
CA ILE A 112 18.92 -7.18 43.74
C ILE A 112 17.69 -7.98 43.38
N LYS A 113 17.16 -8.74 44.35
CA LYS A 113 15.87 -9.44 44.14
C LYS A 113 14.74 -8.47 44.38
N ARG A 114 13.90 -8.31 43.36
CA ARG A 114 12.65 -7.56 43.48
C ARG A 114 11.50 -8.55 43.49
N PRO A 115 10.68 -8.56 44.56
CA PRO A 115 9.48 -9.39 44.58
C PRO A 115 8.54 -8.99 43.45
N GLY A 116 7.87 -9.95 42.86
CA GLY A 116 6.87 -9.69 41.84
C GLY A 116 5.71 -8.87 42.40
N ARG A 117 5.27 -7.88 41.64
CA ARG A 117 4.07 -7.07 41.96
C ARG A 117 2.82 -7.83 41.55
N GLU A 118 1.72 -7.61 42.26
CA GLU A 118 0.41 -8.15 41.83
C GLU A 118 0.04 -7.66 40.45
N THR A 119 -0.36 -8.61 39.58
CA THR A 119 -0.71 -8.30 38.18
C THR A 119 -1.83 -7.26 38.08
N ALA A 120 -2.81 -7.26 38.99
CA ALA A 120 -3.90 -6.28 39.00
C ALA A 120 -3.38 -4.83 39.14
N VAL A 121 -2.35 -4.59 39.96
CA VAL A 121 -1.73 -3.28 40.13
C VAL A 121 -0.98 -2.86 38.86
N VAL A 122 -0.25 -3.80 38.28
CA VAL A 122 0.51 -3.55 37.04
C VAL A 122 -0.41 -3.30 35.85
N LEU A 123 -1.52 -4.05 35.74
CA LEU A 123 -2.54 -3.87 34.70
C LEU A 123 -3.16 -2.47 34.75
N LYS A 124 -3.48 -1.97 35.96
CA LYS A 124 -3.97 -0.60 36.12
C LYS A 124 -3.03 0.41 35.46
N GLU A 125 -1.74 0.35 35.80
CA GLU A 125 -0.72 1.27 35.24
C GLU A 125 -0.59 1.15 33.72
N ILE A 126 -0.56 -0.07 33.20
CA ILE A 126 -0.47 -0.33 31.75
C ILE A 126 -1.68 0.25 31.03
N ILE A 127 -2.90 0.00 31.53
CA ILE A 127 -4.14 0.43 30.88
C ILE A 127 -4.25 1.96 30.92
N GLU A 128 -4.01 2.58 32.08
CA GLU A 128 -4.05 4.04 32.24
C GLU A 128 -3.00 4.75 31.37
N ALA A 129 -1.85 4.12 31.13
CA ALA A 129 -0.84 4.63 30.20
C ALA A 129 -1.19 4.41 28.73
N ALA A 130 -1.84 3.29 28.38
CA ALA A 130 -2.17 2.92 26.99
C ALA A 130 -3.33 3.74 26.41
N LEU A 131 -4.39 3.95 27.19
CA LEU A 131 -5.61 4.61 26.72
C LEU A 131 -5.37 6.00 26.11
N PRO A 132 -4.59 6.91 26.73
CA PRO A 132 -4.28 8.21 26.12
C PRO A 132 -3.45 8.14 24.84
N GLN A 133 -2.71 7.05 24.62
CA GLN A 133 -1.85 6.85 23.44
C GLN A 133 -2.59 6.28 22.22
N LEU A 134 -3.86 5.89 22.34
CA LEU A 134 -4.62 5.34 21.24
C LEU A 134 -4.72 6.35 20.07
N PRO A 135 -4.22 6.03 18.86
CA PRO A 135 -4.11 6.99 17.76
C PRO A 135 -5.45 7.14 17.03
N TRP A 136 -6.24 8.10 17.43
CA TRP A 136 -7.49 8.45 16.76
C TRP A 136 -7.22 9.40 15.58
N PRO A 137 -7.64 9.07 14.34
CA PRO A 137 -7.55 9.99 13.20
C PRO A 137 -8.29 11.30 13.43
N LYS A 138 -9.39 11.24 14.20
CA LYS A 138 -10.18 12.38 14.65
C LYS A 138 -10.68 12.12 16.06
N SER A 139 -10.46 13.06 16.95
CA SER A 139 -10.87 13.01 18.36
C SER A 139 -11.56 14.32 18.77
N MET A 140 -12.31 14.27 19.87
CA MET A 140 -12.99 15.42 20.45
C MET A 140 -12.72 15.52 21.96
N ARG A 141 -13.06 16.64 22.55
CA ARG A 141 -13.25 16.84 23.98
C ARG A 141 -14.73 17.01 24.26
N TRP A 142 -15.15 16.70 25.45
CA TRP A 142 -16.55 16.87 25.86
C TRP A 142 -16.63 17.32 27.33
N SER A 143 -17.63 18.14 27.66
CA SER A 143 -17.78 18.75 28.97
C SER A 143 -16.47 19.40 29.43
N ASP A 144 -16.18 19.42 30.72
CA ASP A 144 -14.95 19.95 31.30
C ASP A 144 -13.78 18.95 31.31
N ASN A 145 -13.94 17.82 30.64
CA ASN A 145 -12.91 16.78 30.60
C ASN A 145 -11.79 17.16 29.63
N PRO A 146 -10.53 17.23 30.09
CA PRO A 146 -9.38 17.53 29.22
C PRO A 146 -9.01 16.38 28.26
N THR A 147 -9.51 15.17 28.53
CA THR A 147 -9.18 13.98 27.74
C THR A 147 -9.71 14.09 26.31
N ARG A 148 -8.88 13.69 25.37
CA ARG A 148 -9.28 13.54 23.96
C ARG A 148 -9.59 12.09 23.65
N TRP A 149 -10.77 11.83 23.11
CA TRP A 149 -11.20 10.51 22.65
C TRP A 149 -12.06 10.63 21.39
N VAL A 150 -12.33 9.51 20.73
CA VAL A 150 -13.14 9.53 19.49
C VAL A 150 -14.57 10.02 19.75
N ARG A 151 -15.17 9.59 20.86
CA ARG A 151 -16.52 9.95 21.35
C ARG A 151 -16.53 9.97 22.88
N PRO A 152 -17.50 10.63 23.52
CA PRO A 152 -17.62 10.65 24.98
C PRO A 152 -17.63 9.24 25.58
N VAL A 153 -16.74 8.99 26.54
CA VAL A 153 -16.69 7.76 27.32
C VAL A 153 -17.81 7.75 28.35
N GLN A 154 -18.62 6.70 28.35
CA GLN A 154 -19.77 6.52 29.24
C GLN A 154 -19.45 5.62 30.43
N GLY A 155 -18.63 4.60 30.24
CA GLY A 155 -18.26 3.64 31.28
C GLY A 155 -16.97 2.88 30.92
N ILE A 156 -16.42 2.24 31.92
CA ILE A 156 -15.27 1.34 31.81
C ILE A 156 -15.60 0.10 32.63
N LEU A 157 -15.40 -1.07 32.03
CA LEU A 157 -15.40 -2.34 32.71
C LEU A 157 -13.98 -2.88 32.67
N CYS A 158 -13.43 -3.26 33.81
CA CYS A 158 -12.12 -3.88 33.88
C CYS A 158 -12.08 -4.95 34.96
N LEU A 159 -11.93 -6.20 34.54
CA LEU A 159 -11.87 -7.37 35.43
C LEU A 159 -10.56 -8.14 35.18
N PHE A 160 -9.94 -8.57 36.26
CA PHE A 160 -8.83 -9.51 36.22
C PHE A 160 -9.12 -10.67 37.17
N GLY A 161 -9.20 -11.89 36.63
CA GLY A 161 -9.59 -13.08 37.39
C GLY A 161 -10.95 -12.91 38.09
N GLY A 162 -11.90 -12.22 37.45
CA GLY A 162 -13.23 -11.94 37.99
C GLY A 162 -13.29 -10.84 39.04
N LYS A 163 -12.17 -10.16 39.35
CA LYS A 163 -12.09 -9.03 40.32
C LYS A 163 -11.90 -7.72 39.59
N VAL A 164 -12.52 -6.65 40.09
CA VAL A 164 -12.40 -5.31 39.49
C VAL A 164 -10.98 -4.76 39.64
N VAL A 165 -10.42 -4.30 38.55
CA VAL A 165 -9.20 -3.47 38.49
C VAL A 165 -9.65 -2.02 38.34
N THR A 166 -9.36 -1.19 39.33
CA THR A 166 -9.83 0.22 39.43
C THR A 166 -9.05 1.15 38.49
N VAL A 167 -9.22 0.96 37.16
CA VAL A 167 -8.67 1.84 36.12
C VAL A 167 -9.46 3.14 36.08
N ALA A 168 -8.79 4.28 36.00
CA ALA A 168 -9.40 5.59 35.86
C ALA A 168 -9.04 6.21 34.50
N PHE A 169 -10.05 6.61 33.72
CA PHE A 169 -9.83 7.28 32.44
C PHE A 169 -11.03 8.17 32.08
N ALA A 170 -10.76 9.34 31.53
CA ALA A 170 -11.77 10.27 31.03
C ALA A 170 -12.87 10.62 32.01
N GLY A 171 -12.52 10.73 33.31
CA GLY A 171 -13.45 11.03 34.42
C GLY A 171 -14.35 9.85 34.81
N ARG A 172 -14.05 8.63 34.37
CA ARG A 172 -14.74 7.39 34.72
C ARG A 172 -13.78 6.45 35.45
N THR A 173 -14.33 5.68 36.39
CA THR A 173 -13.61 4.60 37.07
C THR A 173 -14.22 3.27 36.67
N ALA A 174 -13.35 2.29 36.44
CA ALA A 174 -13.78 0.96 36.04
C ALA A 174 -14.57 0.22 37.15
N GLY A 175 -15.53 -0.56 36.70
CA GLY A 175 -16.34 -1.46 37.52
C GLY A 175 -16.49 -2.83 36.89
N ASP A 176 -17.50 -3.56 37.34
CA ASP A 176 -17.93 -4.88 36.86
C ASP A 176 -19.23 -4.83 36.01
N GLU A 177 -19.64 -3.64 35.60
CA GLU A 177 -20.91 -3.39 34.95
C GLU A 177 -20.74 -2.87 33.51
N THR A 178 -21.61 -3.35 32.61
CA THR A 178 -21.79 -2.84 31.24
C THR A 178 -23.28 -2.59 30.97
N CYS A 179 -23.62 -2.11 29.75
CA CYS A 179 -25.00 -1.88 29.35
C CYS A 179 -25.35 -2.72 28.10
N GLY A 180 -26.60 -3.17 28.02
CA GLY A 180 -27.16 -3.80 26.84
C GLY A 180 -27.45 -2.81 25.72
N HIS A 181 -28.25 -3.24 24.74
CA HIS A 181 -28.70 -2.42 23.62
C HIS A 181 -29.51 -1.20 24.09
N ARG A 182 -29.15 -0.01 23.58
CA ARG A 182 -29.69 1.31 24.04
C ARG A 182 -31.21 1.33 24.15
N PHE A 183 -31.95 0.70 23.25
CA PHE A 183 -33.40 0.72 23.19
C PHE A 183 -34.05 -0.59 23.59
N LEU A 184 -33.46 -1.75 23.21
CA LEU A 184 -34.06 -3.05 23.45
C LEU A 184 -33.79 -3.59 24.86
N ALA A 185 -32.66 -3.22 25.46
CA ALA A 185 -32.22 -3.70 26.78
C ALA A 185 -31.28 -2.68 27.45
N PRO A 186 -31.74 -1.50 27.85
CA PRO A 186 -30.87 -0.40 28.34
C PRO A 186 -30.35 -0.64 29.76
N ALA A 187 -30.75 -1.72 30.41
CA ALA A 187 -30.37 -2.01 31.78
C ALA A 187 -28.86 -2.28 31.95
N THR A 188 -28.34 -1.95 33.10
CA THR A 188 -26.98 -2.29 33.52
C THR A 188 -26.86 -3.79 33.79
N ILE A 189 -25.75 -4.37 33.40
CA ILE A 189 -25.47 -5.80 33.47
C ILE A 189 -24.16 -6.04 34.18
N LYS A 190 -24.18 -6.77 35.29
CA LYS A 190 -22.97 -7.23 35.97
C LYS A 190 -22.39 -8.44 35.29
N VAL A 191 -21.06 -8.46 35.14
CA VAL A 191 -20.32 -9.54 34.46
C VAL A 191 -19.17 -10.06 35.31
N LYS A 192 -18.75 -11.30 35.06
CA LYS A 192 -17.69 -11.98 35.81
C LYS A 192 -16.42 -12.22 34.98
N ASP A 193 -16.59 -12.53 33.70
CA ASP A 193 -15.56 -12.90 32.74
C ASP A 193 -16.05 -12.63 31.31
N PHE A 194 -15.23 -12.88 30.31
CA PHE A 194 -15.59 -12.61 28.93
C PHE A 194 -16.71 -13.54 28.39
N ALA A 195 -16.77 -14.77 28.82
CA ALA A 195 -17.83 -15.68 28.40
C ALA A 195 -19.20 -15.21 28.94
N ASP A 196 -19.27 -14.86 30.22
CA ASP A 196 -20.48 -14.31 30.84
C ASP A 196 -20.86 -12.94 30.22
N TYR A 197 -19.86 -12.09 29.91
CA TYR A 197 -20.04 -10.81 29.23
C TYR A 197 -20.69 -11.00 27.87
N ARG A 198 -20.12 -11.85 27.02
CA ARG A 198 -20.63 -12.15 25.69
C ARG A 198 -22.05 -12.70 25.72
N ASP A 199 -22.31 -13.70 26.58
CA ASP A 199 -23.60 -14.38 26.68
C ASP A 199 -24.71 -13.45 27.22
N LYS A 200 -24.40 -12.61 28.20
CA LYS A 200 -25.34 -11.62 28.74
C LYS A 200 -25.64 -10.53 27.75
N LEU A 201 -24.62 -10.03 27.03
CA LEU A 201 -24.81 -9.03 26.00
C LEU A 201 -25.60 -9.55 24.82
N ALA A 202 -25.40 -10.79 24.39
CA ALA A 202 -26.22 -11.42 23.35
C ALA A 202 -27.71 -11.48 23.78
N LYS A 203 -28.01 -11.85 25.03
CA LYS A 203 -29.37 -11.80 25.58
C LYS A 203 -29.93 -10.38 25.70
N ALA A 204 -29.05 -9.40 25.83
CA ALA A 204 -29.37 -7.97 25.85
C ALA A 204 -29.27 -7.29 24.48
N ASN A 205 -29.40 -8.05 23.38
CA ASN A 205 -29.42 -7.58 22.00
C ASN A 205 -28.13 -6.86 21.57
N VAL A 206 -26.98 -7.37 21.99
CA VAL A 206 -25.64 -6.88 21.57
C VAL A 206 -24.77 -8.05 21.18
N LEU A 207 -24.38 -8.11 19.93
CA LEU A 207 -23.35 -9.02 19.42
C LEU A 207 -22.00 -8.34 19.46
N VAL A 208 -21.14 -8.75 20.39
CA VAL A 208 -19.83 -8.12 20.63
C VAL A 208 -18.91 -8.30 19.45
N GLU A 209 -18.83 -9.54 18.92
CA GLU A 209 -17.93 -9.92 17.85
C GLU A 209 -18.43 -9.40 16.50
N ALA A 210 -17.59 -8.65 15.76
CA ALA A 210 -17.93 -8.16 14.43
C ALA A 210 -18.24 -9.31 13.46
N ALA A 211 -17.52 -10.43 13.54
CA ALA A 211 -17.76 -11.61 12.72
C ALA A 211 -19.18 -12.20 12.92
N ALA A 212 -19.68 -12.19 14.15
CA ALA A 212 -21.04 -12.64 14.44
C ALA A 212 -22.08 -11.73 13.80
N ARG A 213 -21.91 -10.40 13.90
CA ARG A 213 -22.78 -9.41 13.24
C ARG A 213 -22.76 -9.56 11.72
N THR A 214 -21.56 -9.65 11.13
CA THR A 214 -21.38 -9.89 9.69
C THR A 214 -22.11 -11.14 9.23
N LYS A 215 -21.96 -12.26 9.95
CA LYS A 215 -22.63 -13.52 9.63
C LYS A 215 -24.15 -13.38 9.61
N VAL A 216 -24.74 -12.70 10.59
CA VAL A 216 -26.19 -12.45 10.62
C VAL A 216 -26.60 -11.61 9.41
N ILE A 217 -25.89 -10.50 9.11
CA ILE A 217 -26.22 -9.63 7.96
C ILE A 217 -26.18 -10.44 6.67
N VAL A 218 -25.09 -11.15 6.39
CA VAL A 218 -24.92 -11.91 5.14
C VAL A 218 -25.96 -13.01 5.01
N THR A 219 -26.16 -13.81 6.06
CA THR A 219 -27.05 -14.97 6.01
C THR A 219 -28.51 -14.55 5.85
N GLU A 220 -28.98 -13.64 6.69
CA GLU A 220 -30.39 -13.27 6.67
C GLU A 220 -30.74 -12.37 5.46
N LEU A 221 -29.83 -11.48 5.04
CA LEU A 221 -30.06 -10.68 3.82
C LEU A 221 -30.08 -11.57 2.56
N ALA A 222 -29.17 -12.55 2.46
CA ALA A 222 -29.18 -13.51 1.36
C ALA A 222 -30.46 -14.36 1.34
N LYS A 223 -30.94 -14.78 2.50
CA LYS A 223 -32.20 -15.52 2.64
C LYS A 223 -33.40 -14.70 2.14
N LEU A 224 -33.48 -13.42 2.55
CA LEU A 224 -34.53 -12.51 2.10
C LEU A 224 -34.46 -12.27 0.58
N ALA A 225 -33.27 -12.04 0.03
CA ALA A 225 -33.05 -11.85 -1.40
C ALA A 225 -33.45 -13.12 -2.19
N THR A 226 -33.05 -14.30 -1.75
CA THR A 226 -33.36 -15.57 -2.41
C THR A 226 -34.87 -15.86 -2.44
N ALA A 227 -35.61 -15.47 -1.40
CA ALA A 227 -37.07 -15.61 -1.37
C ALA A 227 -37.76 -14.81 -2.50
N GLU A 228 -37.13 -13.71 -2.95
CA GLU A 228 -37.60 -12.91 -4.09
C GLU A 228 -36.86 -13.24 -5.41
N LYS A 229 -36.08 -14.33 -5.47
CA LYS A 229 -35.27 -14.75 -6.62
C LYS A 229 -34.21 -13.72 -7.03
N LEU A 230 -33.68 -13.01 -6.04
CA LEU A 230 -32.65 -11.99 -6.19
C LEU A 230 -31.34 -12.44 -5.53
N THR A 231 -30.25 -11.75 -5.87
CA THR A 231 -28.94 -11.90 -5.24
C THR A 231 -28.45 -10.58 -4.68
N VAL A 232 -27.80 -10.59 -3.54
CA VAL A 232 -27.16 -9.41 -2.97
C VAL A 232 -25.91 -9.11 -3.77
N GLN A 233 -25.72 -7.86 -4.19
CA GLN A 233 -24.50 -7.42 -4.83
C GLN A 233 -23.35 -7.43 -3.81
N ASP A 234 -22.22 -8.04 -4.17
CA ASP A 234 -21.05 -8.08 -3.30
C ASP A 234 -20.45 -6.68 -3.10
N ASP A 235 -20.33 -6.26 -1.85
CA ASP A 235 -19.67 -5.01 -1.44
C ASP A 235 -19.05 -5.20 -0.04
N PRO A 236 -17.83 -5.74 0.03
CA PRO A 236 -17.14 -5.95 1.30
C PRO A 236 -16.93 -4.67 2.10
N GLY A 237 -16.73 -3.53 1.42
CA GLY A 237 -16.56 -2.23 2.06
C GLY A 237 -17.82 -1.74 2.75
N LEU A 238 -18.97 -1.86 2.09
CA LEU A 238 -20.28 -1.55 2.68
C LEU A 238 -20.61 -2.51 3.82
N LEU A 239 -20.37 -3.80 3.65
CA LEU A 239 -20.60 -4.82 4.68
C LEU A 239 -19.81 -4.53 5.96
N ALA A 240 -18.54 -4.20 5.82
CA ALA A 240 -17.68 -3.82 6.96
C ALA A 240 -18.20 -2.54 7.64
N GLU A 241 -18.59 -1.53 6.86
CA GLU A 241 -19.14 -0.28 7.39
C GLU A 241 -20.44 -0.52 8.15
N VAL A 242 -21.40 -1.24 7.55
CA VAL A 242 -22.71 -1.52 8.18
C VAL A 242 -22.58 -2.39 9.41
N THR A 243 -21.69 -3.40 9.38
CA THR A 243 -21.36 -4.22 10.56
C THR A 243 -20.90 -3.36 11.75
N GLY A 244 -20.18 -2.26 11.48
CA GLY A 244 -19.74 -1.32 12.50
C GLY A 244 -20.81 -0.30 12.93
N LEU A 245 -21.98 -0.24 12.29
CA LEU A 245 -23.06 0.68 12.64
C LEU A 245 -24.12 0.06 13.56
N VAL A 246 -24.16 -1.26 13.69
CA VAL A 246 -25.21 -1.99 14.41
C VAL A 246 -24.63 -2.87 15.52
N GLU A 247 -25.31 -2.95 16.66
CA GLU A 247 -25.05 -3.91 17.73
C GLU A 247 -25.92 -5.18 17.57
N TRP A 248 -27.13 -5.00 17.02
CA TRP A 248 -28.12 -6.07 16.79
C TRP A 248 -28.65 -6.00 15.35
N PRO A 249 -28.00 -6.60 14.39
CA PRO A 249 -28.37 -6.48 12.98
C PRO A 249 -29.71 -7.16 12.67
N VAL A 250 -30.62 -6.40 12.06
CA VAL A 250 -31.90 -6.87 11.57
C VAL A 250 -32.04 -6.50 10.09
N PRO A 251 -31.72 -7.40 9.15
CA PRO A 251 -31.88 -7.17 7.73
C PRO A 251 -33.35 -7.06 7.32
N LEU A 252 -33.64 -6.07 6.49
CA LEU A 252 -34.96 -5.79 5.92
C LEU A 252 -34.81 -5.49 4.42
N LEU A 253 -35.88 -5.71 3.64
CA LEU A 253 -35.94 -5.36 2.23
C LEU A 253 -36.88 -4.17 2.02
N GLY A 254 -36.42 -3.19 1.23
CA GLY A 254 -37.22 -2.07 0.75
C GLY A 254 -37.32 -2.09 -0.77
N THR A 255 -38.20 -1.25 -1.30
CA THR A 255 -38.53 -1.12 -2.73
C THR A 255 -38.00 0.18 -3.27
N ILE A 256 -37.36 0.13 -4.44
CA ILE A 256 -37.02 1.30 -5.24
C ILE A 256 -38.26 1.57 -6.14
N ASP A 257 -38.74 2.79 -6.14
CA ASP A 257 -39.86 3.19 -6.99
C ASP A 257 -39.50 2.97 -8.47
N ALA A 258 -40.36 2.29 -9.20
CA ALA A 258 -40.15 1.95 -10.61
C ALA A 258 -39.84 3.17 -11.49
N ALA A 259 -40.34 4.34 -11.09
CA ALA A 259 -40.09 5.60 -11.79
C ALA A 259 -38.62 6.00 -11.85
N PHE A 260 -37.74 5.43 -11.04
CA PHE A 260 -36.30 5.73 -11.02
C PHE A 260 -35.43 4.69 -11.76
N MET A 261 -36.01 3.59 -12.18
CA MET A 261 -35.25 2.49 -12.79
C MET A 261 -34.75 2.78 -14.22
N ASP A 262 -35.07 3.92 -14.79
CA ASP A 262 -34.50 4.45 -16.04
C ASP A 262 -33.23 5.28 -15.85
N VAL A 263 -32.88 5.59 -14.60
CA VAL A 263 -31.62 6.21 -14.22
C VAL A 263 -30.50 5.13 -14.24
N PRO A 264 -29.28 5.48 -14.66
CA PRO A 264 -28.17 4.51 -14.66
C PRO A 264 -28.02 3.78 -13.33
N ALA A 265 -27.79 2.46 -13.40
CA ALA A 265 -27.68 1.61 -12.21
C ALA A 265 -26.59 2.07 -11.24
N GLU A 266 -25.49 2.60 -11.77
CA GLU A 266 -24.37 3.12 -10.98
C GLU A 266 -24.77 4.33 -10.15
N VAL A 267 -25.68 5.18 -10.65
CA VAL A 267 -26.23 6.32 -9.90
C VAL A 267 -27.07 5.82 -8.73
N LEU A 268 -28.00 4.88 -9.02
CA LEU A 268 -28.86 4.29 -7.98
C LEU A 268 -28.02 3.59 -6.91
N THR A 269 -27.03 2.80 -7.32
CA THR A 269 -26.11 2.10 -6.41
C THR A 269 -25.28 3.07 -5.58
N SER A 270 -24.73 4.13 -6.20
CA SER A 270 -23.95 5.14 -5.48
C SER A 270 -24.80 5.88 -4.44
N ALA A 271 -26.02 6.29 -4.81
CA ALA A 271 -26.95 6.94 -3.90
C ALA A 271 -27.29 6.05 -2.70
N MET A 272 -27.61 4.79 -2.94
CA MET A 272 -27.91 3.79 -1.90
C MET A 272 -26.71 3.54 -1.00
N ARG A 273 -25.55 3.27 -1.58
CA ARG A 273 -24.32 2.88 -0.87
C ARG A 273 -23.77 4.01 0.00
N LYS A 274 -23.59 5.19 -0.58
CA LYS A 274 -22.88 6.28 0.10
C LYS A 274 -23.71 7.02 1.11
N HIS A 275 -24.94 7.33 0.75
CA HIS A 275 -25.78 8.19 1.57
C HIS A 275 -26.60 7.40 2.59
N GLN A 276 -27.09 6.21 2.21
CA GLN A 276 -28.05 5.46 3.02
C GLN A 276 -27.51 4.14 3.58
N LYS A 277 -26.34 3.68 3.11
CA LYS A 277 -25.74 2.40 3.52
C LYS A 277 -26.63 1.20 3.20
N TYR A 278 -27.31 1.24 2.05
CA TYR A 278 -28.16 0.15 1.57
C TYR A 278 -27.40 -0.77 0.62
N PHE A 279 -27.71 -2.06 0.69
CA PHE A 279 -27.21 -3.09 -0.20
C PHE A 279 -28.06 -3.14 -1.47
N SER A 280 -27.40 -3.11 -2.61
CA SER A 280 -28.05 -3.33 -3.92
C SER A 280 -28.35 -4.81 -4.12
N LEU A 281 -29.47 -5.11 -4.78
CA LEU A 281 -29.85 -6.45 -5.17
C LEU A 281 -29.91 -6.56 -6.69
N ASN A 282 -29.52 -7.71 -7.20
CA ASN A 282 -29.51 -8.01 -8.63
C ASN A 282 -30.48 -9.14 -8.97
N THR A 283 -31.07 -9.05 -10.15
CA THR A 283 -31.83 -10.14 -10.77
C THR A 283 -30.90 -11.28 -11.18
N ALA A 284 -31.45 -12.44 -11.54
CA ALA A 284 -30.67 -13.57 -12.08
C ALA A 284 -29.89 -13.23 -13.37
N ALA A 285 -30.31 -12.18 -14.10
CA ALA A 285 -29.60 -11.68 -15.27
C ALA A 285 -28.48 -10.68 -14.93
N GLY A 286 -28.16 -10.48 -13.65
CA GLY A 286 -27.12 -9.55 -13.18
C GLY A 286 -27.50 -8.07 -13.27
N LYS A 287 -28.76 -7.73 -13.59
CA LYS A 287 -29.23 -6.33 -13.61
C LYS A 287 -29.70 -5.90 -12.22
N LEU A 288 -29.51 -4.63 -11.90
CA LEU A 288 -30.01 -4.04 -10.67
C LEU A 288 -31.53 -4.28 -10.56
N ALA A 289 -31.98 -4.84 -9.44
CA ALA A 289 -33.38 -5.02 -9.13
C ALA A 289 -33.96 -3.74 -8.49
N ASN A 290 -35.28 -3.58 -8.54
CA ASN A 290 -35.98 -2.49 -7.84
C ASN A 290 -36.13 -2.77 -6.33
N ARG A 291 -35.13 -3.41 -5.73
CA ARG A 291 -35.09 -3.77 -4.31
C ARG A 291 -33.75 -3.35 -3.71
N PHE A 292 -33.77 -3.01 -2.43
CA PHE A 292 -32.57 -2.75 -1.66
C PHE A 292 -32.62 -3.41 -0.29
N GLY A 293 -31.46 -3.76 0.25
CA GLY A 293 -31.31 -4.26 1.61
C GLY A 293 -30.94 -3.14 2.57
N VAL A 294 -31.63 -3.04 3.70
CA VAL A 294 -31.27 -2.15 4.81
C VAL A 294 -31.08 -2.94 6.08
N ILE A 295 -30.10 -2.57 6.89
CA ILE A 295 -29.84 -3.23 8.18
C ILE A 295 -30.27 -2.31 9.30
N ALA A 296 -31.38 -2.66 9.95
CA ALA A 296 -31.79 -2.00 11.18
C ALA A 296 -30.96 -2.49 12.37
N ASN A 297 -30.88 -1.63 13.42
CA ASN A 297 -30.19 -1.98 14.67
C ASN A 297 -31.15 -2.46 15.76
N MET A 298 -32.41 -2.73 15.42
CA MET A 298 -33.41 -3.15 16.40
C MET A 298 -34.55 -3.91 15.75
N THR A 299 -35.20 -4.77 16.51
CA THR A 299 -36.47 -5.36 16.17
C THR A 299 -37.62 -4.44 16.63
N THR A 300 -38.70 -4.40 15.84
CA THR A 300 -39.90 -3.62 16.16
C THR A 300 -41.13 -4.52 16.15
N ALA A 301 -42.23 -4.09 16.83
CA ALA A 301 -43.46 -4.86 16.93
C ALA A 301 -44.12 -5.06 15.55
N ASP A 302 -43.96 -4.12 14.61
CA ASP A 302 -44.42 -4.16 13.23
C ASP A 302 -43.50 -4.91 12.28
N ARG A 303 -42.51 -5.65 12.80
CA ARG A 303 -41.48 -6.38 12.03
C ARG A 303 -40.70 -5.50 11.05
N GLY A 304 -40.51 -4.24 11.36
CA GLY A 304 -39.71 -3.30 10.56
C GLY A 304 -40.51 -2.55 9.49
N ALA A 305 -41.83 -2.67 9.41
CA ALA A 305 -42.61 -2.04 8.38
C ALA A 305 -42.46 -0.49 8.36
N ALA A 306 -42.52 0.16 9.53
CA ALA A 306 -42.29 1.59 9.66
C ALA A 306 -40.84 2.00 9.30
N ILE A 307 -39.84 1.16 9.63
CA ILE A 307 -38.42 1.36 9.26
C ILE A 307 -38.30 1.32 7.74
N VAL A 308 -38.84 0.29 7.08
CA VAL A 308 -38.79 0.15 5.61
C VAL A 308 -39.44 1.36 4.95
N ALA A 309 -40.71 1.72 5.33
CA ALA A 309 -41.39 2.86 4.77
C ALA A 309 -40.65 4.19 4.94
N GLY A 310 -39.99 4.38 6.10
CA GLY A 310 -39.14 5.54 6.35
C GLY A 310 -37.92 5.59 5.43
N ASN A 311 -37.24 4.45 5.25
CA ASN A 311 -36.07 4.35 4.36
C ASN A 311 -36.44 4.50 2.88
N GLU A 312 -37.57 3.94 2.42
CA GLU A 312 -38.09 4.13 1.07
C GLU A 312 -38.41 5.61 0.80
N ARG A 313 -38.97 6.34 1.76
CA ARG A 313 -39.26 7.77 1.63
C ARG A 313 -37.96 8.58 1.48
N VAL A 314 -36.95 8.31 2.29
CA VAL A 314 -35.63 8.99 2.20
C VAL A 314 -34.96 8.68 0.88
N LEU A 315 -34.98 7.40 0.47
CA LEU A 315 -34.41 6.99 -0.81
C LEU A 315 -35.11 7.67 -1.98
N ARG A 316 -36.46 7.73 -1.98
CA ARG A 316 -37.25 8.41 -3.02
C ARG A 316 -36.83 9.86 -3.17
N ALA A 317 -36.63 10.60 -2.09
CA ALA A 317 -36.20 12.00 -2.15
C ALA A 317 -34.82 12.10 -2.85
N ARG A 318 -33.86 11.27 -2.47
CA ARG A 318 -32.51 11.24 -3.07
C ARG A 318 -32.53 10.84 -4.54
N LEU A 319 -33.34 9.85 -4.89
CA LEU A 319 -33.44 9.40 -6.29
C LEU A 319 -34.22 10.40 -7.16
N SER A 320 -35.10 11.21 -6.57
CA SER A 320 -35.74 12.32 -7.29
C SER A 320 -34.73 13.37 -7.73
N ASP A 321 -33.78 13.74 -6.85
CA ASP A 321 -32.70 14.66 -7.20
C ASP A 321 -31.81 14.05 -8.31
N ALA A 322 -31.45 12.79 -8.18
CA ALA A 322 -30.64 12.08 -9.19
C ALA A 322 -31.35 12.01 -10.54
N LYS A 323 -32.67 11.71 -10.56
CA LYS A 323 -33.48 11.70 -11.79
C LYS A 323 -33.60 13.09 -12.40
N PHE A 324 -33.74 14.13 -11.58
CA PHE A 324 -33.75 15.50 -12.04
C PHE A 324 -32.45 15.82 -12.80
N PHE A 325 -31.27 15.55 -12.22
CA PHE A 325 -30.00 15.77 -12.90
C PHE A 325 -29.89 14.92 -14.17
N TRP A 326 -30.30 13.64 -14.13
CA TRP A 326 -30.28 12.75 -15.28
C TRP A 326 -31.06 13.32 -16.47
N VAL A 327 -32.21 13.89 -16.21
CA VAL A 327 -33.09 14.51 -17.25
C VAL A 327 -32.54 15.85 -17.71
N GLN A 328 -32.04 16.69 -16.79
CA GLN A 328 -31.53 18.02 -17.13
C GLN A 328 -30.20 17.96 -17.91
N ASP A 329 -29.28 17.10 -17.45
CA ASP A 329 -27.95 17.00 -18.08
C ASP A 329 -28.04 16.53 -19.54
N ARG A 330 -29.01 15.69 -19.87
CA ARG A 330 -29.24 15.16 -21.22
C ARG A 330 -29.89 16.16 -22.21
N LYS A 331 -30.32 17.33 -21.74
CA LYS A 331 -30.84 18.38 -22.62
C LYS A 331 -29.73 19.13 -23.34
N GLU A 332 -28.53 19.07 -22.85
CA GLU A 332 -27.35 19.73 -23.37
C GLU A 332 -26.29 18.68 -23.74
N LYS A 333 -25.74 18.78 -24.97
CA LYS A 333 -24.71 17.83 -25.42
C LYS A 333 -23.47 17.89 -24.55
N LEU A 334 -22.85 16.75 -24.37
CA LEU A 334 -21.58 16.62 -23.58
C LEU A 334 -20.48 17.53 -24.15
N GLU A 335 -20.38 17.66 -25.46
CA GLU A 335 -19.42 18.52 -26.13
C GLU A 335 -19.55 20.00 -25.74
N SER A 336 -20.77 20.55 -25.63
CA SER A 336 -20.94 21.95 -25.24
C SER A 336 -20.53 22.24 -23.81
N ARG A 337 -20.35 21.18 -22.97
CA ARG A 337 -19.90 21.28 -21.59
C ARG A 337 -18.38 21.38 -21.47
N VAL A 338 -17.62 21.07 -22.50
CA VAL A 338 -16.16 21.20 -22.52
C VAL A 338 -15.73 22.64 -22.24
N GLU A 339 -16.41 23.62 -22.84
CA GLU A 339 -16.12 25.05 -22.59
C GLU A 339 -16.27 25.46 -21.12
N LYS A 340 -17.21 24.84 -20.38
CA LYS A 340 -17.41 25.11 -18.94
C LYS A 340 -16.24 24.63 -18.07
N LEU A 341 -15.35 23.79 -18.61
CA LEU A 341 -14.14 23.34 -17.91
C LEU A 341 -13.12 24.48 -17.72
N LYS A 342 -13.28 25.60 -18.42
CA LYS A 342 -12.48 26.82 -18.20
C LYS A 342 -12.73 27.43 -16.81
N GLU A 343 -13.88 27.16 -16.22
CA GLU A 343 -14.24 27.62 -14.87
C GLU A 343 -13.65 26.71 -13.77
N ARG A 344 -13.12 25.54 -14.14
CA ARG A 344 -12.52 24.57 -13.19
C ARG A 344 -11.00 24.67 -13.23
N VAL A 345 -10.42 25.16 -12.15
CA VAL A 345 -8.97 25.20 -11.99
C VAL A 345 -8.45 23.76 -11.84
N PHE A 346 -7.54 23.34 -12.71
CA PHE A 346 -6.79 22.11 -12.56
C PHE A 346 -5.66 22.32 -11.55
N HIS A 347 -4.82 23.35 -11.80
CA HIS A 347 -3.81 23.79 -10.86
C HIS A 347 -3.41 25.24 -11.18
N ALA A 348 -3.11 26.05 -10.15
CA ALA A 348 -2.84 27.50 -10.33
C ALA A 348 -1.76 27.83 -11.38
N LYS A 349 -0.76 26.95 -11.53
CA LYS A 349 0.34 27.11 -12.50
C LYS A 349 0.15 26.32 -13.81
N LEU A 350 -0.80 25.40 -13.86
CA LEU A 350 -1.02 24.52 -15.02
C LEU A 350 -2.34 24.82 -15.75
N GLY A 351 -3.07 25.84 -15.27
CA GLY A 351 -4.29 26.29 -15.87
C GLY A 351 -5.55 25.53 -15.40
N THR A 352 -6.53 25.51 -16.24
CA THR A 352 -7.86 24.93 -16.02
C THR A 352 -7.93 23.47 -16.46
N VAL A 353 -9.03 22.80 -16.16
CA VAL A 353 -9.30 21.45 -16.70
C VAL A 353 -9.50 21.49 -18.22
N PHE A 354 -9.97 22.62 -18.78
CA PHE A 354 -10.02 22.83 -20.22
C PHE A 354 -8.62 22.80 -20.83
N ASP A 355 -7.66 23.54 -20.26
CA ASP A 355 -6.28 23.56 -20.74
C ASP A 355 -5.65 22.16 -20.72
N LYS A 356 -5.98 21.36 -19.69
CA LYS A 356 -5.57 19.96 -19.62
C LYS A 356 -6.15 19.13 -20.77
N VAL A 357 -7.44 19.25 -21.04
CA VAL A 357 -8.12 18.54 -22.13
C VAL A 357 -7.54 18.94 -23.49
N ASP A 358 -7.27 20.23 -23.67
CA ASP A 358 -6.66 20.76 -24.89
C ASP A 358 -5.26 20.15 -25.15
N ARG A 359 -4.44 19.98 -24.11
CA ARG A 359 -3.13 19.29 -24.21
C ARG A 359 -3.30 17.78 -24.43
N MET A 360 -4.28 17.15 -23.82
CA MET A 360 -4.51 15.71 -23.95
C MET A 360 -4.90 15.31 -25.38
N GLY A 361 -5.59 16.16 -26.14
CA GLY A 361 -6.03 15.88 -27.49
C GLY A 361 -4.88 15.51 -28.44
N PRO A 362 -3.94 16.43 -28.70
CA PRO A 362 -2.76 16.16 -29.54
C PRO A 362 -1.87 15.04 -28.98
N LEU A 363 -1.74 14.93 -27.67
CA LEU A 363 -0.96 13.85 -27.05
C LEU A 363 -1.60 12.49 -27.31
N SER A 364 -2.93 12.38 -27.25
CA SER A 364 -3.64 11.14 -27.57
C SER A 364 -3.43 10.74 -29.02
N GLU A 365 -3.55 11.66 -29.96
CA GLU A 365 -3.30 11.43 -31.38
C GLU A 365 -1.82 10.99 -31.62
N TRP A 366 -0.87 11.58 -30.91
CA TRP A 366 0.53 11.16 -30.96
C TRP A 366 0.72 9.73 -30.44
N LEU A 367 0.05 9.34 -29.36
CA LEU A 367 0.13 8.01 -28.75
C LEU A 367 -0.52 6.90 -29.58
N GLU A 368 -1.45 7.20 -30.52
CA GLU A 368 -2.09 6.22 -31.40
C GLU A 368 -1.08 5.37 -32.18
N ARG A 369 0.10 5.95 -32.52
CA ARG A 369 1.18 5.22 -33.20
C ARG A 369 1.71 4.01 -32.44
N SER A 370 1.62 4.04 -31.11
CA SER A 370 2.08 2.98 -30.22
C SER A 370 0.97 2.02 -29.78
N VAL A 371 -0.30 2.33 -30.13
CA VAL A 371 -1.47 1.55 -29.73
C VAL A 371 -2.32 1.22 -30.98
N PRO A 372 -2.07 0.09 -31.64
CA PRO A 372 -2.80 -0.27 -32.86
C PRO A 372 -4.31 -0.31 -32.66
N GLY A 373 -5.05 0.30 -33.57
CA GLY A 373 -6.52 0.33 -33.54
C GLY A 373 -7.14 1.47 -32.70
N ALA A 374 -6.33 2.31 -32.09
CA ALA A 374 -6.78 3.48 -31.34
C ALA A 374 -7.15 4.64 -32.30
N LYS A 375 -8.32 4.54 -32.95
CA LYS A 375 -8.85 5.64 -33.76
C LYS A 375 -9.79 6.49 -32.90
N ASP A 376 -9.91 7.79 -33.24
CA ASP A 376 -10.78 8.76 -32.54
C ASP A 376 -10.36 9.05 -31.08
N SER A 377 -9.11 8.76 -30.71
CA SER A 377 -8.61 9.02 -29.35
C SER A 377 -8.60 10.51 -29.01
N ARG A 378 -8.34 11.38 -30.01
CA ARG A 378 -8.44 12.84 -29.84
C ARG A 378 -9.86 13.28 -29.47
N ARG A 379 -10.88 12.70 -30.12
CA ARG A 379 -12.29 12.97 -29.78
C ARG A 379 -12.62 12.51 -28.37
N ALA A 380 -12.18 11.32 -27.99
CA ALA A 380 -12.39 10.77 -26.66
C ALA A 380 -11.66 11.60 -25.59
N ALA A 381 -10.43 12.05 -25.83
CA ALA A 381 -9.69 12.93 -24.94
C ALA A 381 -10.37 14.28 -24.75
N TYR A 382 -10.92 14.86 -25.81
CA TYR A 382 -11.66 16.12 -25.77
C TYR A 382 -12.91 16.04 -24.88
N LEU A 383 -13.61 14.91 -24.90
CA LEU A 383 -14.83 14.69 -24.12
C LEU A 383 -14.56 14.16 -22.70
N ALA A 384 -13.33 13.67 -22.44
CA ALA A 384 -13.01 12.85 -21.27
C ALA A 384 -13.38 13.49 -19.91
N LYS A 385 -13.29 14.82 -19.79
CA LYS A 385 -13.55 15.54 -18.54
C LYS A 385 -14.85 16.36 -18.56
N ALA A 386 -15.60 16.32 -19.67
CA ALA A 386 -16.75 17.20 -19.87
C ALA A 386 -17.88 16.97 -18.85
N ASP A 387 -18.03 15.74 -18.36
CA ASP A 387 -19.04 15.38 -17.36
C ASP A 387 -18.77 16.02 -15.98
N LEU A 388 -17.58 16.49 -15.71
CA LEU A 388 -17.29 17.29 -14.50
C LEU A 388 -18.14 18.55 -14.41
N SER A 389 -18.66 19.04 -15.53
CA SER A 389 -19.53 20.23 -15.59
C SER A 389 -21.02 19.89 -15.51
N THR A 390 -21.37 18.64 -15.28
CA THR A 390 -22.77 18.18 -15.16
C THR A 390 -23.30 18.31 -13.73
N GLY A 391 -24.61 18.45 -13.59
CA GLY A 391 -25.27 18.45 -12.28
C GLY A 391 -25.12 17.10 -11.57
N MET A 392 -25.22 16.00 -12.33
CA MET A 392 -25.06 14.65 -11.79
C MET A 392 -23.68 14.42 -11.17
N VAL A 393 -22.60 14.78 -11.84
CA VAL A 393 -21.24 14.62 -11.29
C VAL A 393 -20.96 15.64 -10.18
N GLY A 394 -21.63 16.78 -10.19
CA GLY A 394 -21.62 17.73 -9.07
C GLY A 394 -22.15 17.11 -7.79
N GLU A 395 -23.29 16.39 -7.86
CA GLU A 395 -23.91 15.69 -6.72
C GLU A 395 -23.20 14.35 -6.39
N PHE A 396 -22.77 13.61 -7.42
CA PHE A 396 -22.11 12.31 -7.30
C PHE A 396 -20.72 12.32 -7.94
N PRO A 397 -19.68 12.91 -7.29
CA PRO A 397 -18.34 13.06 -7.88
C PRO A 397 -17.64 11.74 -8.22
N ASP A 398 -18.02 10.65 -7.58
CA ASP A 398 -17.50 9.31 -7.85
C ASP A 398 -17.99 8.71 -9.18
N LEU A 399 -19.00 9.30 -9.79
CA LEU A 399 -19.52 8.88 -11.09
C LEU A 399 -18.88 9.62 -12.26
N GLN A 400 -17.84 10.44 -12.01
CA GLN A 400 -17.06 11.07 -13.08
C GLN A 400 -16.50 10.00 -14.03
N GLY A 401 -16.57 10.26 -15.31
CA GLY A 401 -16.24 9.31 -16.37
C GLY A 401 -17.41 8.37 -16.69
N ILE A 402 -18.01 7.72 -15.69
CA ILE A 402 -19.18 6.84 -15.88
C ILE A 402 -20.33 7.62 -16.49
N MET A 403 -20.65 8.78 -15.91
CA MET A 403 -21.72 9.64 -16.43
C MET A 403 -21.37 10.23 -17.79
N GLY A 404 -20.10 10.58 -17.99
CA GLY A 404 -19.58 11.02 -19.29
C GLY A 404 -19.86 9.99 -20.39
N ARG A 405 -19.67 8.70 -20.11
CA ARG A 405 -20.01 7.60 -21.02
C ARG A 405 -21.49 7.59 -21.38
N TYR A 406 -22.37 7.68 -20.40
CA TYR A 406 -23.81 7.67 -20.63
C TYR A 406 -24.26 8.87 -21.49
N TYR A 407 -23.71 10.05 -21.23
CA TYR A 407 -24.03 11.26 -22.01
C TYR A 407 -23.45 11.20 -23.42
N ALA A 408 -22.19 10.70 -23.57
CA ALA A 408 -21.60 10.50 -24.89
C ALA A 408 -22.43 9.54 -25.77
N LEU A 409 -22.86 8.41 -25.21
CA LEU A 409 -23.73 7.45 -25.93
C LEU A 409 -25.09 8.09 -26.25
N HIS A 410 -25.67 8.87 -25.35
CA HIS A 410 -26.92 9.58 -25.58
C HIS A 410 -26.80 10.57 -26.75
N ASP A 411 -25.66 11.24 -26.85
CA ASP A 411 -25.36 12.23 -27.89
C ASP A 411 -25.01 11.60 -29.26
N GLY A 412 -24.88 10.27 -29.32
CA GLY A 412 -24.58 9.51 -30.54
C GLY A 412 -23.08 9.31 -30.80
N GLU A 413 -22.20 9.52 -29.81
CA GLU A 413 -20.77 9.20 -29.94
C GLU A 413 -20.55 7.69 -30.13
N ALA A 414 -19.45 7.33 -30.81
CA ALA A 414 -19.08 5.94 -30.96
C ALA A 414 -18.83 5.28 -29.60
N ALA A 415 -19.21 4.00 -29.47
CA ALA A 415 -19.07 3.26 -28.21
C ALA A 415 -17.60 3.28 -27.69
N ALA A 416 -16.60 3.17 -28.58
CA ALA A 416 -15.21 3.24 -28.23
C ALA A 416 -14.81 4.60 -27.58
N VAL A 417 -15.35 5.70 -28.09
CA VAL A 417 -15.18 7.05 -27.54
C VAL A 417 -15.82 7.14 -26.15
N ALA A 418 -17.06 6.70 -26.03
CA ALA A 418 -17.80 6.74 -24.77
C ALA A 418 -17.13 5.85 -23.69
N ASP A 419 -16.68 4.66 -24.04
CA ASP A 419 -15.95 3.76 -23.13
C ASP A 419 -14.62 4.37 -22.69
N ALA A 420 -13.91 5.06 -23.58
CA ALA A 420 -12.68 5.78 -23.22
C ALA A 420 -12.95 6.94 -22.26
N VAL A 421 -14.05 7.68 -22.42
CA VAL A 421 -14.48 8.70 -21.46
C VAL A 421 -14.70 8.09 -20.06
N ALA A 422 -15.25 6.88 -19.96
CA ALA A 422 -15.39 6.21 -18.66
C ALA A 422 -14.05 5.74 -18.08
N GLN A 423 -13.18 5.16 -18.92
CA GLN A 423 -12.04 4.37 -18.49
C GLN A 423 -10.73 5.16 -18.37
N HIS A 424 -10.66 6.42 -18.83
CA HIS A 424 -9.40 7.17 -18.83
C HIS A 424 -8.81 7.41 -17.43
N TYR A 425 -9.63 7.38 -16.38
CA TYR A 425 -9.14 7.46 -15.01
C TYR A 425 -8.42 6.18 -14.56
N SER A 426 -8.80 5.03 -15.12
CA SER A 426 -8.24 3.73 -14.74
C SER A 426 -6.82 3.52 -15.30
N PRO A 427 -5.98 2.72 -14.61
CA PRO A 427 -6.22 2.19 -13.29
C PRO A 427 -6.04 3.25 -12.20
N LEU A 428 -6.90 3.24 -11.17
CA LEU A 428 -6.83 4.14 -10.01
C LEU A 428 -5.92 3.61 -8.89
N GLY A 429 -5.58 2.34 -8.92
CA GLY A 429 -4.75 1.69 -7.91
C GLY A 429 -4.30 0.28 -8.34
N PRO A 430 -3.53 -0.41 -7.47
CA PRO A 430 -2.94 -1.72 -7.82
C PRO A 430 -3.97 -2.81 -8.16
N GLN A 431 -5.13 -2.76 -7.50
CA GLN A 431 -6.21 -3.76 -7.68
C GLN A 431 -7.25 -3.36 -8.72
N ASP A 432 -7.15 -2.15 -9.28
CA ASP A 432 -8.11 -1.68 -10.28
C ASP A 432 -7.85 -2.35 -11.64
N ARG A 433 -8.92 -2.54 -12.42
CA ARG A 433 -8.82 -3.11 -13.76
C ARG A 433 -8.14 -2.14 -14.71
N CYS A 434 -7.14 -2.62 -15.41
CA CYS A 434 -6.48 -1.86 -16.46
C CYS A 434 -7.33 -1.85 -17.74
N PRO A 435 -7.54 -0.70 -18.39
CA PRO A 435 -8.16 -0.65 -19.72
C PRO A 435 -7.40 -1.48 -20.74
N SER A 436 -8.14 -2.15 -21.63
CA SER A 436 -7.56 -2.94 -22.73
C SER A 436 -8.08 -2.53 -24.12
N ALA A 437 -9.18 -1.75 -24.17
CA ALA A 437 -9.65 -1.20 -25.44
C ALA A 437 -8.69 -0.09 -25.93
N PRO A 438 -8.25 -0.12 -27.20
CA PRO A 438 -7.19 0.77 -27.68
C PRO A 438 -7.42 2.26 -27.40
N VAL A 439 -8.61 2.79 -27.70
CA VAL A 439 -8.93 4.19 -27.43
C VAL A 439 -8.87 4.53 -25.94
N SER A 440 -9.39 3.66 -25.08
CA SER A 440 -9.34 3.81 -23.63
C SER A 440 -7.91 3.82 -23.09
N VAL A 441 -7.05 2.94 -23.63
CA VAL A 441 -5.63 2.86 -23.26
C VAL A 441 -4.92 4.17 -23.60
N VAL A 442 -5.11 4.67 -24.82
CA VAL A 442 -4.49 5.94 -25.28
C VAL A 442 -4.91 7.11 -24.42
N VAL A 443 -6.22 7.28 -24.16
CA VAL A 443 -6.70 8.42 -23.39
C VAL A 443 -6.28 8.32 -21.92
N ALA A 444 -6.23 7.12 -21.36
CA ALA A 444 -5.72 6.89 -20.00
C ALA A 444 -4.22 7.19 -19.89
N LEU A 445 -3.41 6.85 -20.90
CA LEU A 445 -1.99 7.24 -20.99
C LEU A 445 -1.86 8.77 -21.07
N ALA A 446 -2.63 9.42 -21.97
CA ALA A 446 -2.57 10.86 -22.17
C ALA A 446 -2.92 11.63 -20.89
N ASP A 447 -3.99 11.25 -20.17
CA ASP A 447 -4.40 11.89 -18.91
C ASP A 447 -3.30 11.81 -17.84
N LYS A 448 -2.66 10.65 -17.71
CA LYS A 448 -1.63 10.40 -16.71
C LYS A 448 -0.28 11.02 -17.08
N ILE A 449 0.11 10.96 -18.37
CA ILE A 449 1.35 11.57 -18.88
C ILE A 449 1.26 13.09 -18.75
N ASP A 450 0.13 13.73 -19.19
CA ASP A 450 -0.06 15.18 -19.05
C ASP A 450 0.07 15.63 -17.59
N SER A 451 -0.54 14.89 -16.65
CA SER A 451 -0.42 15.19 -15.23
C SER A 451 1.02 15.11 -14.73
N LEU A 452 1.73 14.00 -15.01
CA LEU A 452 3.12 13.82 -14.58
C LEU A 452 4.03 14.91 -15.13
N VAL A 453 3.96 15.13 -16.41
CA VAL A 453 4.77 16.13 -17.12
C VAL A 453 4.52 17.53 -16.58
N GLY A 454 3.25 17.93 -16.42
CA GLY A 454 2.88 19.22 -15.92
C GLY A 454 3.41 19.50 -14.50
N PHE A 455 3.19 18.57 -13.57
CA PHE A 455 3.65 18.74 -12.19
C PHE A 455 5.19 18.70 -12.06
N PHE A 456 5.88 17.89 -12.85
CA PHE A 456 7.34 17.89 -12.87
C PHE A 456 7.91 19.18 -13.49
N ALA A 457 7.29 19.72 -14.55
CA ALA A 457 7.68 20.97 -15.17
C ALA A 457 7.60 22.17 -14.21
N ILE A 458 6.63 22.20 -13.31
CA ILE A 458 6.51 23.23 -12.28
C ILE A 458 7.21 22.90 -10.96
N ASN A 459 8.00 21.81 -10.92
CA ASN A 459 8.76 21.32 -9.76
C ASN A 459 7.90 20.93 -8.53
N GLU A 460 6.66 20.50 -8.75
CA GLU A 460 5.75 19.96 -7.70
C GLU A 460 5.86 18.44 -7.63
N LYS A 461 7.05 17.94 -7.29
CA LYS A 461 7.38 16.51 -7.26
C LYS A 461 7.01 15.85 -5.94
N PRO A 462 6.69 14.54 -5.91
CA PRO A 462 6.48 13.83 -4.66
C PRO A 462 7.74 13.80 -3.80
N THR A 463 7.60 14.06 -2.49
CA THR A 463 8.72 14.04 -1.54
C THR A 463 8.41 13.16 -0.33
N GLY A 464 9.31 12.23 0.03
CA GLY A 464 9.11 11.32 1.18
C GLY A 464 7.74 10.63 1.14
N SER A 465 6.91 10.81 2.17
CA SER A 465 5.54 10.28 2.22
C SER A 465 4.48 11.18 1.54
N LYS A 466 4.84 12.40 1.13
CA LYS A 466 3.90 13.38 0.56
C LYS A 466 3.78 13.22 -0.95
N ASP A 467 2.55 13.02 -1.41
CA ASP A 467 2.17 12.94 -2.83
C ASP A 467 0.74 13.50 -3.01
N PRO A 468 0.55 14.83 -2.88
CA PRO A 468 -0.77 15.44 -2.89
C PRO A 468 -1.48 15.31 -4.24
N PHE A 469 -0.73 15.15 -5.33
CA PHE A 469 -1.24 15.04 -6.69
C PHE A 469 -1.30 13.60 -7.20
N ALA A 470 -0.99 12.61 -6.35
CA ALA A 470 -1.01 11.19 -6.68
C ALA A 470 -0.13 10.80 -7.89
N LEU A 471 1.01 11.45 -8.06
CA LEU A 471 1.91 11.25 -9.19
C LEU A 471 2.54 9.85 -9.18
N ARG A 472 2.79 9.27 -7.99
CA ARG A 472 3.25 7.87 -7.88
C ARG A 472 2.22 6.89 -8.43
N ARG A 473 0.93 7.13 -8.16
CA ARG A 473 -0.16 6.31 -8.72
C ARG A 473 -0.30 6.50 -10.22
N ALA A 474 -0.12 7.73 -10.71
CA ALA A 474 -0.16 8.00 -12.14
C ALA A 474 0.97 7.26 -12.88
N ALA A 475 2.21 7.28 -12.36
CA ALA A 475 3.34 6.56 -12.95
C ALA A 475 3.12 5.04 -12.92
N LEU A 476 2.67 4.47 -11.81
CA LEU A 476 2.32 3.04 -11.72
C LEU A 476 1.19 2.69 -12.70
N GLY A 477 0.21 3.57 -12.86
CA GLY A 477 -0.86 3.40 -13.84
C GLY A 477 -0.35 3.35 -15.28
N ILE A 478 0.61 4.21 -15.65
CA ILE A 478 1.25 4.19 -16.97
C ILE A 478 2.05 2.89 -17.16
N ILE A 479 2.85 2.50 -16.18
CA ILE A 479 3.62 1.23 -16.22
C ILE A 479 2.67 0.06 -16.47
N ARG A 480 1.56 -0.03 -15.74
CA ARG A 480 0.57 -1.09 -15.92
C ARG A 480 -0.09 -1.06 -17.30
N LEU A 481 -0.49 0.14 -17.77
CA LEU A 481 -1.08 0.30 -19.11
C LEU A 481 -0.13 -0.21 -20.19
N ILE A 482 1.16 0.09 -20.10
CA ILE A 482 2.18 -0.36 -21.04
C ILE A 482 2.38 -1.88 -20.96
N LEU A 483 2.61 -2.42 -19.77
CA LEU A 483 2.97 -3.83 -19.60
C LEU A 483 1.79 -4.78 -19.83
N GLU A 484 0.60 -4.48 -19.27
CA GLU A 484 -0.58 -5.34 -19.41
C GLU A 484 -1.11 -5.36 -20.85
N ASN A 485 -0.97 -4.24 -21.58
CA ASN A 485 -1.34 -4.17 -22.99
C ASN A 485 -0.19 -4.48 -23.97
N LYS A 486 1.00 -4.83 -23.46
CA LYS A 486 2.21 -5.18 -24.24
C LYS A 486 2.59 -4.10 -25.26
N LEU A 487 2.58 -2.84 -24.85
CA LEU A 487 2.82 -1.70 -25.73
C LEU A 487 4.32 -1.44 -25.90
N ARG A 488 4.72 -1.19 -27.16
CA ARG A 488 6.05 -0.68 -27.51
C ARG A 488 5.97 0.85 -27.56
N LEU A 489 6.17 1.50 -26.40
CA LEU A 489 6.08 2.95 -26.25
C LEU A 489 7.48 3.51 -25.90
N PRO A 490 8.08 4.33 -26.80
CA PRO A 490 9.27 5.11 -26.46
C PRO A 490 8.89 6.19 -25.45
N LEU A 491 9.08 5.88 -24.18
CA LEU A 491 8.55 6.69 -23.08
C LEU A 491 9.18 8.08 -23.04
N LEU A 492 10.49 8.18 -23.31
CA LEU A 492 11.19 9.47 -23.34
C LEU A 492 10.58 10.39 -24.42
N ALA A 493 10.37 9.87 -25.63
CA ALA A 493 9.76 10.64 -26.72
C ALA A 493 8.31 11.06 -26.42
N ALA A 494 7.54 10.21 -25.70
CA ALA A 494 6.20 10.56 -25.25
C ALA A 494 6.21 11.71 -24.21
N LEU A 495 7.16 11.66 -23.28
CA LEU A 495 7.33 12.69 -22.25
C LEU A 495 7.80 14.03 -22.88
N GLU A 496 8.75 14.00 -23.79
CA GLU A 496 9.24 15.17 -24.53
C GLU A 496 8.14 15.82 -25.38
N TYR A 497 7.33 14.98 -26.07
CA TYR A 497 6.18 15.47 -26.84
C TYR A 497 5.18 16.18 -25.91
N ALA A 498 4.83 15.59 -24.79
CA ALA A 498 3.91 16.18 -23.83
C ALA A 498 4.47 17.46 -23.20
N LEU A 499 5.79 17.51 -22.91
CA LEU A 499 6.48 18.74 -22.45
C LEU A 499 6.44 19.87 -23.48
N GLY A 500 6.29 19.53 -24.77
CA GLY A 500 6.11 20.52 -25.82
C GLY A 500 4.91 21.44 -25.65
N ALA A 501 3.87 20.97 -24.99
CA ALA A 501 2.62 21.70 -24.74
C ALA A 501 2.69 22.64 -23.51
N TYR A 502 3.80 22.64 -22.76
CA TYR A 502 4.03 23.50 -21.61
C TYR A 502 5.03 24.62 -21.92
N ASP A 503 4.87 25.78 -21.26
CA ASP A 503 5.70 26.94 -21.51
C ASP A 503 7.20 26.71 -21.23
N ALA A 504 8.02 27.45 -21.96
CA ALA A 504 9.43 27.20 -22.28
C ALA A 504 10.46 27.42 -21.15
N ASN A 505 10.05 27.75 -19.93
CA ASN A 505 11.00 28.04 -18.84
C ASN A 505 11.59 26.82 -18.13
N ALA A 506 11.06 25.63 -18.40
CA ALA A 506 11.61 24.39 -17.87
C ALA A 506 12.63 23.80 -18.86
N ASP A 507 13.75 23.32 -18.34
CA ASP A 507 14.68 22.50 -19.10
C ASP A 507 13.99 21.16 -19.41
N LYS A 508 13.39 21.10 -20.61
CA LYS A 508 12.53 19.96 -21.02
C LYS A 508 13.29 18.63 -21.03
N GLU A 509 14.54 18.64 -21.46
CA GLU A 509 15.38 17.44 -21.50
C GLU A 509 15.66 16.94 -20.09
N LYS A 510 16.00 17.84 -19.18
CA LYS A 510 16.22 17.51 -17.76
C LYS A 510 14.95 16.94 -17.12
N VAL A 511 13.79 17.59 -17.35
CA VAL A 511 12.51 17.13 -16.79
C VAL A 511 12.13 15.76 -17.31
N ALA A 512 12.34 15.50 -18.62
CA ALA A 512 12.05 14.18 -19.22
C ALA A 512 12.92 13.07 -18.62
N ARG A 513 14.21 13.34 -18.39
CA ARG A 513 15.14 12.39 -17.74
C ARG A 513 14.75 12.14 -16.28
N GLU A 514 14.44 13.20 -15.51
CA GLU A 514 13.98 13.04 -14.13
C GLU A 514 12.67 12.22 -14.03
N LEU A 515 11.77 12.36 -15.01
CA LEU A 515 10.59 11.54 -15.12
C LEU A 515 10.94 10.08 -15.43
N LEU A 516 11.89 9.82 -16.32
CA LEU A 516 12.34 8.47 -16.63
C LEU A 516 12.94 7.79 -15.39
N ASP A 517 13.77 8.50 -14.61
CA ASP A 517 14.30 8.04 -13.34
C ASP A 517 13.17 7.74 -12.33
N PHE A 518 12.15 8.60 -12.31
CA PHE A 518 10.97 8.38 -11.46
C PHE A 518 10.18 7.13 -11.85
N PHE A 519 10.04 6.85 -13.16
CA PHE A 519 9.45 5.59 -13.64
C PHE A 519 10.28 4.38 -13.24
N ALA A 520 11.62 4.46 -13.36
CA ALA A 520 12.53 3.42 -12.91
C ALA A 520 12.32 3.07 -11.43
N ASP A 521 12.24 4.09 -10.57
CA ASP A 521 12.02 3.88 -9.15
C ASP A 521 10.63 3.29 -8.83
N ARG A 522 9.60 3.67 -9.58
CA ARG A 522 8.25 3.09 -9.41
C ARG A 522 8.18 1.65 -9.90
N LEU A 523 8.83 1.34 -11.01
CA LEU A 523 8.93 -0.03 -11.52
C LEU A 523 9.65 -0.95 -10.53
N LYS A 524 10.75 -0.49 -9.92
CA LYS A 524 11.47 -1.24 -8.86
C LYS A 524 10.56 -1.60 -7.69
N VAL A 525 9.73 -0.65 -7.23
CA VAL A 525 8.77 -0.89 -6.14
C VAL A 525 7.75 -1.96 -6.53
N GLN A 526 7.14 -1.84 -7.72
CA GLN A 526 6.15 -2.79 -8.22
C GLN A 526 6.72 -4.20 -8.37
N LEU A 527 7.93 -4.31 -8.93
CA LEU A 527 8.58 -5.60 -9.16
C LEU A 527 9.03 -6.26 -7.85
N LYS A 528 9.46 -5.47 -6.86
CA LYS A 528 9.76 -5.98 -5.52
C LYS A 528 8.52 -6.59 -4.85
N GLU A 529 7.36 -5.95 -4.98
CA GLU A 529 6.07 -6.49 -4.49
C GLU A 529 5.68 -7.79 -5.20
N ALA A 530 6.05 -7.93 -6.48
CA ALA A 530 5.87 -9.14 -7.27
C ALA A 530 6.96 -10.22 -7.04
N GLY A 531 7.91 -10.00 -6.12
CA GLY A 531 9.00 -10.93 -5.80
C GLY A 531 10.17 -10.93 -6.80
N VAL A 532 10.24 -9.96 -7.71
CA VAL A 532 11.35 -9.81 -8.67
C VAL A 532 12.48 -9.00 -8.01
N ARG A 533 13.72 -9.42 -8.24
CA ARG A 533 14.94 -8.76 -7.72
C ARG A 533 15.07 -7.33 -8.28
N HIS A 534 15.06 -6.35 -7.40
CA HIS A 534 15.11 -4.92 -7.75
C HIS A 534 16.46 -4.46 -8.31
N ASP A 535 17.56 -5.14 -7.93
CA ASP A 535 18.91 -4.88 -8.40
C ASP A 535 19.06 -5.16 -9.90
N LEU A 536 18.35 -6.15 -10.43
CA LEU A 536 18.35 -6.48 -11.87
C LEU A 536 17.72 -5.35 -12.70
N VAL A 537 16.65 -4.75 -12.17
CA VAL A 537 16.03 -3.58 -12.80
C VAL A 537 17.03 -2.42 -12.83
N SER A 538 17.72 -2.17 -11.71
CA SER A 538 18.75 -1.13 -11.61
C SER A 538 19.87 -1.38 -12.61
N ALA A 539 20.32 -2.62 -12.76
CA ALA A 539 21.39 -3.01 -13.68
C ALA A 539 21.03 -2.74 -15.15
N VAL A 540 19.77 -2.94 -15.54
CA VAL A 540 19.31 -2.66 -16.91
C VAL A 540 19.12 -1.16 -17.14
N PHE A 541 18.51 -0.42 -16.20
CA PHE A 541 18.35 1.03 -16.30
C PHE A 541 19.68 1.80 -16.31
N ALA A 542 20.71 1.29 -15.63
CA ALA A 542 22.04 1.90 -15.60
C ALA A 542 22.72 2.00 -16.97
N LEU A 543 22.23 1.27 -17.99
CA LEU A 543 22.66 1.42 -19.38
C LEU A 543 22.31 2.80 -19.98
N GLY A 544 21.35 3.52 -19.39
CA GLY A 544 21.01 4.92 -19.70
C GLY A 544 20.26 5.15 -21.02
N ASN A 545 19.94 4.10 -21.79
CA ASN A 545 19.32 4.18 -23.11
C ASN A 545 18.04 3.34 -23.24
N GLU A 546 17.47 2.88 -22.11
CA GLU A 546 16.28 2.03 -22.10
C GLU A 546 15.05 2.82 -21.64
N ASP A 547 14.18 3.13 -22.58
CA ASP A 547 12.93 3.87 -22.35
C ASP A 547 11.67 3.10 -22.80
N ASP A 548 11.84 1.89 -23.37
CA ASP A 548 10.76 0.96 -23.69
C ASP A 548 10.59 -0.03 -22.53
N LEU A 549 9.57 0.17 -21.71
CA LEU A 549 9.35 -0.66 -20.52
C LEU A 549 9.08 -2.13 -20.81
N LEU A 550 8.47 -2.45 -21.97
CA LEU A 550 8.22 -3.83 -22.35
C LEU A 550 9.56 -4.53 -22.71
N ARG A 551 10.40 -3.85 -23.48
CA ARG A 551 11.75 -4.34 -23.83
C ARG A 551 12.63 -4.47 -22.58
N LEU A 552 12.55 -3.49 -21.68
CA LEU A 552 13.26 -3.52 -20.40
C LEU A 552 12.87 -4.75 -19.59
N MET A 553 11.56 -5.04 -19.46
CA MET A 553 11.10 -6.21 -18.71
C MET A 553 11.59 -7.53 -19.32
N ALA A 554 11.53 -7.67 -20.64
CA ALA A 554 12.05 -8.84 -21.32
C ALA A 554 13.56 -9.06 -21.05
N ARG A 555 14.34 -7.96 -21.00
CA ARG A 555 15.76 -7.99 -20.64
C ARG A 555 16.00 -8.37 -19.18
N VAL A 556 15.20 -7.83 -18.25
CA VAL A 556 15.27 -8.15 -16.80
C VAL A 556 14.93 -9.64 -16.57
N GLU A 557 13.90 -10.15 -17.23
CA GLU A 557 13.49 -11.56 -17.12
C GLU A 557 14.59 -12.50 -17.65
N ALA A 558 15.18 -12.19 -18.80
CA ALA A 558 16.29 -12.98 -19.35
C ALA A 558 17.52 -12.95 -18.43
N LEU A 559 17.85 -11.78 -17.86
CA LEU A 559 18.94 -11.63 -16.90
C LEU A 559 18.67 -12.42 -15.61
N ALA A 560 17.44 -12.38 -15.09
CA ALA A 560 17.06 -13.15 -13.90
C ALA A 560 17.18 -14.66 -14.14
N ALA A 561 16.68 -15.14 -15.26
CA ALA A 561 16.79 -16.55 -15.65
C ALA A 561 18.25 -16.98 -15.81
N PHE A 562 19.09 -16.15 -16.43
CA PHE A 562 20.51 -16.41 -16.59
C PHE A 562 21.25 -16.52 -15.25
N LEU A 563 21.06 -15.56 -14.34
CA LEU A 563 21.73 -15.53 -13.04
C LEU A 563 21.26 -16.66 -12.11
N ALA A 564 20.13 -17.29 -12.37
CA ALA A 564 19.69 -18.48 -11.67
C ALA A 564 20.43 -19.75 -12.11
N THR A 565 21.19 -19.71 -13.20
CA THR A 565 22.05 -20.83 -13.66
C THR A 565 23.43 -20.77 -13.01
N ASP A 566 24.10 -21.94 -12.91
CA ASP A 566 25.49 -22.02 -12.42
C ASP A 566 26.44 -21.16 -13.28
N ASP A 567 26.23 -21.11 -14.60
CA ASP A 567 27.04 -20.31 -15.50
C ASP A 567 26.89 -18.82 -15.26
N GLY A 568 25.67 -18.35 -15.06
CA GLY A 568 25.38 -16.96 -14.74
C GLY A 568 25.93 -16.51 -13.38
N ALA A 569 25.73 -17.33 -12.34
CA ALA A 569 26.24 -17.05 -11.01
C ALA A 569 27.79 -16.97 -11.01
N ASN A 570 28.45 -17.93 -11.64
CA ASN A 570 29.91 -17.95 -11.73
C ASN A 570 30.47 -16.80 -12.59
N LEU A 571 29.79 -16.45 -13.69
CA LEU A 571 30.19 -15.30 -14.51
C LEU A 571 30.09 -13.99 -13.71
N LEU A 572 29.08 -13.83 -12.88
CA LEU A 572 28.94 -12.65 -11.99
C LEU A 572 30.10 -12.54 -11.01
N VAL A 573 30.52 -13.66 -10.41
CA VAL A 573 31.70 -13.71 -9.52
C VAL A 573 32.98 -13.34 -10.29
N ALA A 574 33.18 -13.91 -11.47
CA ALA A 574 34.32 -13.63 -12.34
C ALA A 574 34.35 -12.16 -12.81
N TYR A 575 33.20 -11.61 -13.20
CA TYR A 575 33.04 -10.18 -13.49
C TYR A 575 33.48 -9.30 -12.34
N ARG A 576 32.99 -9.56 -11.13
CA ARG A 576 33.36 -8.77 -9.94
C ARG A 576 34.85 -8.81 -9.66
N ARG A 577 35.44 -9.99 -9.79
CA ARG A 577 36.90 -10.14 -9.65
C ARG A 577 37.67 -9.32 -10.68
N ALA A 578 37.28 -9.42 -11.96
CA ALA A 578 37.86 -8.66 -13.05
C ALA A 578 37.73 -7.15 -12.85
N ALA A 579 36.53 -6.67 -12.60
CA ALA A 579 36.25 -5.25 -12.40
C ALA A 579 36.98 -4.66 -11.18
N ASN A 580 37.09 -5.40 -10.07
CA ASN A 580 37.85 -4.98 -8.90
C ASN A 580 39.36 -4.87 -9.16
N ILE A 581 39.94 -5.84 -9.88
CA ILE A 581 41.36 -5.80 -10.24
C ILE A 581 41.63 -4.57 -11.12
N VAL A 582 40.84 -4.39 -12.18
CA VAL A 582 40.99 -3.24 -13.09
C VAL A 582 40.89 -1.92 -12.32
N ARG A 583 39.86 -1.74 -11.50
CA ARG A 583 39.64 -0.52 -10.72
C ARG A 583 40.79 -0.19 -9.76
N ILE A 584 41.37 -1.21 -9.11
CA ILE A 584 42.51 -1.05 -8.19
C ILE A 584 43.76 -0.62 -8.97
N GLU A 585 44.04 -1.27 -10.09
CA GLU A 585 45.23 -1.01 -10.88
C GLU A 585 45.14 0.30 -11.67
N GLU A 586 43.94 0.67 -12.18
CA GLU A 586 43.72 1.99 -12.79
C GLU A 586 43.96 3.13 -11.81
N LYS A 587 43.50 2.95 -10.56
CA LYS A 587 43.75 3.94 -9.49
C LYS A 587 45.22 4.04 -9.11
N LYS A 588 45.91 2.90 -9.05
CA LYS A 588 47.34 2.83 -8.70
C LYS A 588 48.22 3.46 -9.77
N ASP A 589 47.93 3.18 -11.02
CA ASP A 589 48.72 3.59 -12.16
C ASP A 589 48.29 4.93 -12.76
N ASN A 590 47.18 5.49 -12.24
CA ASN A 590 46.50 6.70 -12.76
C ASN A 590 46.29 6.61 -14.29
N ALA A 591 45.85 5.44 -14.78
CA ALA A 591 45.70 5.12 -16.19
C ALA A 591 44.39 4.37 -16.44
N SER A 592 43.90 4.35 -17.68
CA SER A 592 42.75 3.53 -18.09
C SER A 592 43.24 2.36 -18.96
N TYR A 593 42.67 1.18 -18.68
CA TYR A 593 42.97 -0.05 -19.44
C TYR A 593 41.91 -0.36 -20.50
N LYS A 594 41.01 0.59 -20.80
CA LYS A 594 40.05 0.48 -21.91
C LYS A 594 40.77 0.68 -23.22
N GLY A 595 40.75 -0.31 -24.10
CA GLY A 595 41.37 -0.21 -25.43
C GLY A 595 41.58 -1.57 -26.08
N ASP A 596 42.15 -1.56 -27.28
CA ASP A 596 42.44 -2.77 -28.07
C ASP A 596 43.56 -3.60 -27.42
N VAL A 597 43.30 -4.88 -27.25
CA VAL A 597 44.24 -5.88 -26.74
C VAL A 597 44.81 -6.68 -27.89
N LYS A 598 46.13 -6.61 -28.07
CA LYS A 598 46.82 -7.41 -29.11
C LYS A 598 47.19 -8.78 -28.53
N ALA A 599 46.91 -9.83 -29.30
CA ALA A 599 47.24 -11.21 -28.94
C ALA A 599 48.76 -11.41 -28.67
N SER A 600 49.65 -10.75 -29.49
CA SER A 600 51.10 -10.78 -29.31
C SER A 600 51.58 -10.37 -27.93
N ASP A 601 50.81 -9.54 -27.21
CA ASP A 601 51.21 -8.92 -25.95
C ASP A 601 50.68 -9.70 -24.70
N LEU A 602 49.88 -10.75 -24.92
CA LEU A 602 49.27 -11.50 -23.79
C LEU A 602 50.20 -12.51 -23.13
N GLY A 603 51.03 -13.19 -23.95
CA GLY A 603 52.09 -14.07 -23.46
C GLY A 603 51.62 -15.30 -22.65
N ALA A 604 50.35 -15.73 -22.87
CA ALA A 604 49.80 -16.94 -22.26
C ALA A 604 48.69 -17.51 -23.15
N PRO A 605 48.66 -18.85 -23.39
CA PRO A 605 47.65 -19.48 -24.24
C PRO A 605 46.21 -19.26 -23.76
N GLU A 606 45.95 -19.30 -22.48
CA GLU A 606 44.64 -19.11 -21.85
C GLU A 606 44.13 -17.68 -22.08
N ALA A 607 45.04 -16.69 -22.06
CA ALA A 607 44.69 -15.30 -22.37
C ALA A 607 44.30 -15.10 -23.85
N ASP A 608 44.95 -15.81 -24.78
CA ASP A 608 44.62 -15.82 -26.17
C ASP A 608 43.25 -16.51 -26.44
N VAL A 609 42.96 -17.61 -25.73
CA VAL A 609 41.66 -18.29 -25.77
C VAL A 609 40.58 -17.34 -25.27
N LEU A 610 40.79 -16.64 -24.15
CA LEU A 610 39.84 -15.68 -23.59
C LEU A 610 39.60 -14.49 -24.55
N LEU A 611 40.65 -13.94 -25.19
CA LEU A 611 40.54 -12.88 -26.18
C LEU A 611 39.66 -13.27 -27.36
N LYS A 612 39.82 -14.47 -27.90
CA LYS A 612 39.01 -15.01 -28.98
C LYS A 612 37.57 -15.25 -28.54
N ALA A 613 37.39 -15.79 -27.33
CA ALA A 613 36.05 -16.01 -26.77
C ALA A 613 35.29 -14.70 -26.56
N LEU A 614 35.96 -13.65 -26.05
CA LEU A 614 35.35 -12.34 -25.91
C LEU A 614 34.94 -11.74 -27.24
N ALA A 615 35.80 -11.80 -28.28
CA ALA A 615 35.45 -11.30 -29.63
C ALA A 615 34.23 -12.02 -30.21
N ALA A 616 34.15 -13.34 -30.03
CA ALA A 616 33.01 -14.13 -30.48
C ALA A 616 31.74 -13.78 -29.70
N ALA A 617 31.84 -13.66 -28.36
CA ALA A 617 30.72 -13.32 -27.51
C ALA A 617 30.19 -11.92 -27.84
N GLU A 618 31.03 -10.91 -28.01
CA GLU A 618 30.65 -9.55 -28.41
C GLU A 618 29.84 -9.54 -29.68
N THR A 619 30.30 -10.25 -30.71
CA THR A 619 29.59 -10.36 -32.00
C THR A 619 28.21 -11.02 -31.83
N GLN A 620 28.14 -12.08 -31.05
CA GLN A 620 26.89 -12.80 -30.80
C GLN A 620 25.93 -11.99 -29.95
N VAL A 621 26.42 -11.31 -28.90
CA VAL A 621 25.64 -10.42 -28.04
C VAL A 621 25.06 -9.28 -28.88
N ASP A 622 25.87 -8.59 -29.70
CA ASP A 622 25.38 -7.49 -30.54
C ASP A 622 24.31 -7.96 -31.53
N ALA A 623 24.53 -9.13 -32.18
CA ALA A 623 23.56 -9.71 -33.11
C ALA A 623 22.24 -10.11 -32.41
N ALA A 624 22.33 -10.61 -31.20
CA ALA A 624 21.15 -10.96 -30.38
C ALA A 624 20.41 -9.71 -29.88
N LEU A 625 21.12 -8.71 -29.37
CA LEU A 625 20.54 -7.44 -28.93
C LEU A 625 19.84 -6.70 -30.08
N ALA A 626 20.40 -6.71 -31.26
CA ALA A 626 19.77 -6.13 -32.47
C ALA A 626 18.42 -6.76 -32.82
N LYS A 627 18.20 -8.02 -32.41
CA LYS A 627 16.94 -8.77 -32.56
C LYS A 627 16.08 -8.79 -31.32
N GLU A 628 16.51 -8.10 -30.24
CA GLU A 628 15.92 -8.15 -28.90
C GLU A 628 15.83 -9.59 -28.34
N ASP A 629 16.70 -10.49 -28.76
CA ASP A 629 16.83 -11.85 -28.24
C ASP A 629 17.77 -11.85 -27.02
N PHE A 630 17.22 -11.42 -25.90
CA PHE A 630 17.98 -11.30 -24.65
C PHE A 630 18.43 -12.66 -24.12
N VAL A 631 17.67 -13.74 -24.39
CA VAL A 631 18.05 -15.10 -23.99
C VAL A 631 19.29 -15.55 -24.73
N ALA A 632 19.34 -15.32 -26.06
CA ALA A 632 20.53 -15.63 -26.87
C ALA A 632 21.73 -14.76 -26.43
N ALA A 633 21.51 -13.48 -26.10
CA ALA A 633 22.58 -12.61 -25.56
C ALA A 633 23.16 -13.16 -24.25
N MET A 634 22.30 -13.62 -23.32
CA MET A 634 22.76 -14.27 -22.08
C MET A 634 23.49 -15.59 -22.35
N GLY A 635 23.04 -16.40 -23.31
CA GLY A 635 23.71 -17.63 -23.74
C GLY A 635 25.12 -17.36 -24.26
N ALA A 636 25.29 -16.27 -25.02
CA ALA A 636 26.60 -15.86 -25.53
C ALA A 636 27.55 -15.44 -24.38
N LEU A 637 27.03 -14.77 -23.35
CA LEU A 637 27.79 -14.46 -22.13
C LEU A 637 28.15 -15.71 -21.32
N ALA A 638 27.24 -16.70 -21.23
CA ALA A 638 27.50 -17.97 -20.55
C ALA A 638 28.72 -18.71 -21.10
N ALA A 639 28.96 -18.63 -22.40
CA ALA A 639 30.11 -19.24 -23.07
C ALA A 639 31.46 -18.68 -22.60
N LEU A 640 31.49 -17.50 -21.97
CA LEU A 640 32.69 -16.88 -21.41
C LEU A 640 33.16 -17.55 -20.11
N ARG A 641 32.31 -18.28 -19.40
CA ARG A 641 32.64 -18.85 -18.08
C ARG A 641 33.94 -19.62 -18.09
N ARG A 642 34.04 -20.69 -18.92
CA ARG A 642 35.21 -21.55 -18.96
C ARG A 642 36.51 -20.82 -19.34
N PRO A 643 36.53 -19.99 -20.37
CA PRO A 643 37.71 -19.19 -20.74
C PRO A 643 38.15 -18.23 -19.60
N VAL A 644 37.19 -17.62 -18.87
CA VAL A 644 37.47 -16.69 -17.79
C VAL A 644 38.02 -17.43 -16.58
N ASP A 645 37.43 -18.59 -16.21
CA ASP A 645 37.91 -19.42 -15.13
C ASP A 645 39.38 -19.90 -15.42
N ALA A 646 39.62 -20.46 -16.63
CA ALA A 646 40.97 -20.90 -17.05
C ALA A 646 42.01 -19.76 -17.02
N PHE A 647 41.59 -18.56 -17.45
CA PHE A 647 42.47 -17.39 -17.34
C PHE A 647 42.84 -17.04 -15.91
N PHE A 648 41.89 -17.01 -15.01
CA PHE A 648 42.15 -16.67 -13.59
C PHE A 648 42.94 -17.74 -12.85
N ASP A 649 42.83 -19.00 -13.29
CA ASP A 649 43.54 -20.13 -12.67
C ASP A 649 44.99 -20.25 -13.15
N GLN A 650 45.29 -19.92 -14.41
CA GLN A 650 46.58 -20.18 -15.05
C GLN A 650 47.40 -18.91 -15.33
N VAL A 651 46.77 -17.71 -15.33
CA VAL A 651 47.43 -16.47 -15.77
C VAL A 651 47.57 -15.47 -14.62
N THR A 652 48.83 -15.13 -14.27
CA THR A 652 49.13 -14.04 -13.34
C THR A 652 48.93 -12.69 -14.04
N VAL A 653 47.95 -11.92 -13.61
CA VAL A 653 47.61 -10.61 -14.24
C VAL A 653 48.72 -9.58 -14.05
N ASN A 654 49.19 -9.41 -12.80
CA ASN A 654 50.27 -8.48 -12.46
C ASN A 654 51.63 -9.16 -12.64
N THR A 655 52.10 -9.17 -13.86
CA THR A 655 53.44 -9.66 -14.24
C THR A 655 54.47 -8.50 -14.23
N ASP A 656 55.73 -8.82 -14.13
CA ASP A 656 56.84 -7.85 -14.17
C ASP A 656 57.09 -7.27 -15.58
N GLN A 657 56.44 -7.84 -16.62
CA GLN A 657 56.50 -7.34 -17.99
C GLN A 657 55.43 -6.31 -18.26
N PRO A 658 55.76 -5.00 -18.43
CA PRO A 658 54.77 -3.94 -18.51
C PRO A 658 53.74 -4.08 -19.67
N ALA A 659 54.20 -4.57 -20.84
CA ALA A 659 53.33 -4.78 -22.01
C ALA A 659 52.31 -5.90 -21.74
N GLN A 660 52.75 -7.05 -21.19
CA GLN A 660 51.87 -8.16 -20.85
C GLN A 660 50.85 -7.77 -19.73
N ARG A 661 51.34 -7.07 -18.68
CA ARG A 661 50.49 -6.58 -17.60
C ARG A 661 49.40 -5.68 -18.16
N LYS A 662 49.74 -4.68 -19.02
CA LYS A 662 48.80 -3.80 -19.67
C LYS A 662 47.76 -4.55 -20.51
N ALA A 663 48.23 -5.51 -21.33
CA ALA A 663 47.37 -6.32 -22.19
C ALA A 663 46.37 -7.19 -21.38
N ARG A 664 46.86 -7.83 -20.26
CA ARG A 664 46.03 -8.66 -19.36
C ARG A 664 45.01 -7.83 -18.59
N LEU A 665 45.33 -6.63 -18.13
CA LEU A 665 44.38 -5.70 -17.51
C LEU A 665 43.38 -5.20 -18.54
N GLY A 666 43.79 -4.93 -19.79
CA GLY A 666 42.87 -4.61 -20.88
C GLY A 666 41.90 -5.75 -21.19
N LEU A 667 42.36 -7.01 -21.11
CA LEU A 667 41.50 -8.16 -21.28
C LEU A 667 40.41 -8.27 -20.19
N LEU A 668 40.76 -8.00 -18.93
CA LEU A 668 39.81 -7.93 -17.82
C LEU A 668 38.82 -6.78 -17.98
N ALA A 669 39.28 -5.60 -18.42
CA ALA A 669 38.39 -4.47 -18.71
C ALA A 669 37.41 -4.80 -19.83
N ARG A 670 37.82 -5.61 -20.80
CA ARG A 670 36.96 -6.07 -21.90
C ARG A 670 35.87 -7.03 -21.44
N ILE A 671 36.12 -7.88 -20.42
CA ILE A 671 35.05 -8.68 -19.79
C ILE A 671 33.94 -7.77 -19.26
N ALA A 672 34.32 -6.74 -18.52
CA ALA A 672 33.36 -5.78 -17.98
C ALA A 672 32.61 -5.01 -19.10
N ALA A 673 33.28 -4.66 -20.18
CA ALA A 673 32.65 -3.98 -21.33
C ALA A 673 31.68 -4.91 -22.08
N THR A 674 32.01 -6.19 -22.22
CA THR A 674 31.15 -7.18 -22.93
C THR A 674 29.88 -7.46 -22.12
N THR A 675 29.98 -7.69 -20.81
CA THR A 675 28.82 -7.88 -19.95
C THR A 675 27.98 -6.59 -19.86
N GLY A 676 28.64 -5.42 -19.83
CA GLY A 676 28.02 -4.10 -19.80
C GLY A 676 27.14 -3.76 -21.02
N ARG A 677 27.19 -4.53 -22.11
CA ARG A 677 26.27 -4.39 -23.25
C ARG A 677 24.85 -4.85 -22.92
N VAL A 678 24.71 -5.76 -21.96
CA VAL A 678 23.43 -6.38 -21.61
C VAL A 678 22.87 -5.73 -20.33
N ALA A 679 23.66 -5.54 -19.31
CA ALA A 679 23.29 -4.92 -18.06
C ALA A 679 24.55 -4.42 -17.31
N ASP A 680 24.41 -3.42 -16.42
CA ASP A 680 25.48 -3.04 -15.52
C ASP A 680 25.58 -4.04 -14.36
N PHE A 681 26.46 -5.03 -14.52
CA PHE A 681 26.67 -6.08 -13.52
C PHE A 681 27.20 -5.57 -12.17
N ALA A 682 27.70 -4.32 -12.10
CA ALA A 682 28.11 -3.70 -10.84
C ALA A 682 26.93 -3.38 -9.92
N GLN A 683 25.73 -3.24 -10.48
CA GLN A 683 24.49 -2.97 -9.73
C GLN A 683 23.83 -4.23 -9.15
N ILE A 684 24.29 -5.43 -9.56
CA ILE A 684 23.68 -6.70 -9.19
C ILE A 684 24.19 -7.11 -7.81
N GLU A 685 23.30 -7.40 -6.87
CA GLU A 685 23.60 -7.91 -5.52
C GLU A 685 23.78 -9.44 -5.54
N GLY A 686 24.58 -9.99 -4.64
CA GLY A 686 24.73 -11.43 -4.52
C GLY A 686 26.12 -11.92 -4.27
#